data_75abef6caa31005b35f072402f2f22b4
#
_entry.id   75abef6caa31005b35f072402f2f22b4
#
_cell.length_a   1.000
_cell.length_b   1.000
_cell.length_c   1.000
_cell.angle_alpha   90.00
_cell.angle_beta   90.00
_cell.angle_gamma   90.00
#
_symmetry.space_group_name_H-M   'P 1'
#
loop_
_entity.id
_entity.type
_entity.pdbx_description
1 polymer ?
#
loop_
_entity_poly.entity_id
_entity_poly.type
_entity_poly.pdbx_seq_one_letter_code
_entity_poly.pdbx_strand_id
1 'polypeptide(L)'
;MKKIIFVLILILALCLPIFATDLETAVENDGFLKEILISDIPVTYGDEAFRERILQRTEGKRDPIGLVLTGGSARACAHIGVLRYLDEHGIVPDFIVSNSMGSIIGMLYAAGITPDQIEEILRVGDISSYFALTLPSNGGFLDPSGFKALIDYIVGEDYRMEETDIPVMVVCDDLVSKREVRITEGPFSDVLIGSFALPVYFSPYKYNGHLLVDGGVISLAPIDAAYEYTDTVILSTTFYDADTMNLINPVTILNSSFDIGKRQNASRDLKKYTDLIWIRCAVEQFSFMAFKDAATMADIGYECTALEAEELDKLYKGQRTITEERSGEIASRIHETRDNLHFFGRLKASSFSQMLGLNFSGFDSYYLKNSMITGIKYRILLGNWDMAATFGFGSDTQNLSSTGGFTTLGAEISFYPFTNARIKLEGYLDAFRGNSGFNPQVFGRESIDVFLYNAEKASVSVHQSFEYYNDVGENLGTGLVLSAFVKGSYSIPYFSVEGKLGYMMTAETIAFERNKNYVEGGVSIESYSSSSFIFGVDAAARVNIDGRGSVPKFISDGYIGYDTNYGATVLYTDSSLFNIFLNADASYKLPFDPTFGEFLIFENPSLGIYSSSLFSVESIGISVGAEIKTTCSLIGLIKLPLRFRLGYEIIPGEVGHVVASLTFSTAM
;
A
#
# COMPACT_ATOMS: atom_id res chain seq x y z
N MET A 1 -25.31 21.49 1.99
CA MET A 1 -23.98 22.01 1.66
C MET A 1 -23.42 22.98 2.71
N LYS A 2 -23.99 24.18 2.93
CA LYS A 2 -23.42 25.17 3.89
C LYS A 2 -23.27 24.62 5.33
N LYS A 3 -24.21 23.81 5.84
CA LYS A 3 -24.12 23.19 7.19
C LYS A 3 -23.08 22.07 7.29
N ILE A 4 -22.84 21.34 6.18
CA ILE A 4 -21.84 20.25 6.13
C ILE A 4 -20.43 20.86 6.06
N ILE A 5 -20.24 21.91 5.30
CA ILE A 5 -18.98 22.67 5.25
C ILE A 5 -18.68 23.29 6.62
N PHE A 6 -19.69 23.79 7.33
CA PHE A 6 -19.52 24.35 8.66
C PHE A 6 -19.14 23.27 9.70
N VAL A 7 -19.73 22.09 9.64
CA VAL A 7 -19.36 20.94 10.50
C VAL A 7 -17.96 20.42 10.18
N LEU A 8 -17.59 20.35 8.90
CA LEU A 8 -16.22 19.99 8.50
C LEU A 8 -15.19 21.02 8.96
N ILE A 9 -15.50 22.32 8.84
CA ILE A 9 -14.65 23.41 9.35
C ILE A 9 -14.57 23.35 10.88
N LEU A 10 -15.66 23.02 11.56
CA LEU A 10 -15.69 22.91 13.03
C LEU A 10 -14.86 21.69 13.51
N ILE A 11 -14.94 20.56 12.81
CA ILE A 11 -14.12 19.36 13.09
C ILE A 11 -12.65 19.65 12.79
N LEU A 12 -12.34 20.31 11.67
CA LEU A 12 -10.97 20.77 11.39
C LEU A 12 -10.48 21.78 12.45
N ALA A 13 -11.32 22.71 12.88
CA ALA A 13 -10.96 23.68 13.90
C ALA A 13 -10.81 23.09 15.30
N LEU A 14 -11.51 22.01 15.61
CA LEU A 14 -11.37 21.26 16.87
C LEU A 14 -10.15 20.33 16.88
N CYS A 15 -9.68 19.88 15.70
CA CYS A 15 -8.46 19.06 15.59
C CYS A 15 -7.17 19.91 15.57
N LEU A 16 -7.23 21.18 15.15
CA LEU A 16 -6.06 22.05 15.06
C LEU A 16 -5.39 22.41 16.42
N PRO A 17 -6.10 22.57 17.55
CA PRO A 17 -5.44 22.96 18.80
C PRO A 17 -4.70 21.84 19.53
N ILE A 18 -4.98 20.57 19.23
CA ILE A 18 -4.40 19.45 19.98
C ILE A 18 -2.93 19.20 19.58
N PHE A 19 -2.52 19.62 18.38
CA PHE A 19 -1.19 19.38 17.86
C PHE A 19 -0.27 20.61 17.80
N ALA A 20 -0.81 21.80 18.03
CA ALA A 20 -0.04 23.05 17.95
C ALA A 20 0.81 23.35 19.20
N THR A 21 0.49 22.74 20.34
CA THR A 21 1.15 23.05 21.62
C THR A 21 2.57 22.49 21.74
N ASP A 22 2.94 21.48 20.97
CA ASP A 22 4.29 20.89 21.03
C ASP A 22 5.32 21.61 20.13
N LEU A 23 4.88 22.37 19.13
CA LEU A 23 5.78 23.14 18.28
C LEU A 23 6.24 24.45 18.95
N GLU A 24 5.38 25.08 19.76
CA GLU A 24 5.72 26.31 20.46
C GLU A 24 6.78 26.09 21.56
N THR A 25 6.77 24.93 22.22
CA THR A 25 7.77 24.61 23.25
C THR A 25 9.17 24.33 22.70
N ALA A 26 9.29 23.96 21.43
CA ALA A 26 10.59 23.76 20.78
C ALA A 26 11.28 25.10 20.39
N VAL A 27 10.52 26.18 20.29
CA VAL A 27 11.02 27.51 19.87
C VAL A 27 11.48 28.36 21.04
N GLU A 28 11.13 28.05 22.30
CA GLU A 28 11.43 28.86 23.46
C GLU A 28 12.87 28.75 24.01
N ASN A 29 13.76 27.93 23.44
CA ASN A 29 15.16 27.85 23.85
C ASN A 29 16.06 28.82 23.05
N ASP A 30 15.89 30.10 23.26
CA ASP A 30 16.53 31.21 22.55
C ASP A 30 18.09 31.21 22.57
N GLY A 31 18.72 30.56 23.53
CA GLY A 31 20.19 30.43 23.61
C GLY A 31 20.78 29.40 22.68
N PHE A 32 20.05 28.31 22.45
CA PHE A 32 20.45 27.20 21.62
C PHE A 32 20.38 27.54 20.10
N LEU A 33 19.41 28.33 19.69
CA LEU A 33 19.21 28.73 18.29
C LEU A 33 20.33 29.61 17.72
N LYS A 34 20.98 30.42 18.52
CA LYS A 34 22.07 31.33 18.06
C LYS A 34 23.38 30.57 17.73
N GLU A 35 23.73 29.57 18.51
CA GLU A 35 24.91 28.72 18.22
C GLU A 35 24.69 27.81 17.02
N ILE A 36 23.47 27.31 16.84
CA ILE A 36 23.09 26.36 15.79
C ILE A 36 23.16 27.00 14.41
N LEU A 37 22.69 28.23 14.23
CA LEU A 37 22.66 28.93 12.93
C LEU A 37 24.04 29.15 12.29
N ILE A 38 25.12 28.97 13.03
CA ILE A 38 26.49 29.22 12.58
C ILE A 38 27.30 27.92 12.44
N SER A 39 26.82 26.79 12.97
CA SER A 39 27.55 25.54 12.98
C SER A 39 27.05 24.61 11.89
N ASP A 40 27.95 24.18 11.00
CA ASP A 40 27.77 23.10 10.00
C ASP A 40 28.22 21.72 10.53
N ILE A 41 28.69 21.67 11.79
CA ILE A 41 29.16 20.41 12.40
C ILE A 41 27.98 19.46 12.61
N PRO A 42 28.04 18.20 12.11
CA PRO A 42 26.99 17.23 12.33
C PRO A 42 26.78 16.92 13.81
N VAL A 43 25.57 16.54 14.17
CA VAL A 43 25.27 15.95 15.49
C VAL A 43 25.40 14.45 15.38
N THR A 44 26.26 13.82 16.15
CA THR A 44 26.47 12.36 16.09
C THR A 44 26.07 11.70 17.40
N TYR A 45 25.23 10.67 17.31
CA TYR A 45 24.83 9.83 18.43
C TYR A 45 25.56 8.49 18.36
N GLY A 46 26.18 8.06 19.47
CA GLY A 46 26.83 6.76 19.59
C GLY A 46 28.21 6.64 18.93
N ASP A 47 28.87 7.74 18.58
CA ASP A 47 30.16 7.74 17.85
C ASP A 47 31.25 6.87 18.50
N GLU A 48 31.44 6.98 19.80
CA GLU A 48 32.49 6.24 20.51
C GLU A 48 32.26 4.71 20.44
N ALA A 49 31.05 4.27 20.73
CA ALA A 49 30.67 2.86 20.63
C ALA A 49 30.74 2.33 19.19
N PHE A 50 30.38 3.17 18.21
CA PHE A 50 30.48 2.84 16.80
C PHE A 50 31.94 2.60 16.37
N ARG A 51 32.85 3.49 16.75
CA ARG A 51 34.30 3.34 16.49
C ARG A 51 34.86 2.09 17.14
N GLU A 52 34.45 1.80 18.38
CA GLU A 52 34.87 0.59 19.08
C GLU A 52 34.43 -0.69 18.37
N ARG A 53 33.17 -0.73 17.91
CA ARG A 53 32.64 -1.88 17.13
C ARG A 53 33.39 -2.09 15.81
N ILE A 54 33.73 -1.02 15.09
CA ILE A 54 34.54 -1.08 13.86
C ILE A 54 35.95 -1.63 14.18
N LEU A 55 36.56 -1.15 15.25
CA LEU A 55 37.88 -1.60 15.69
C LEU A 55 37.87 -3.10 16.07
N GLN A 56 36.83 -3.57 16.73
CA GLN A 56 36.66 -4.99 17.07
C GLN A 56 36.59 -5.86 15.83
N ARG A 57 35.89 -5.43 14.76
CA ARG A 57 35.77 -6.19 13.50
C ARG A 57 37.09 -6.30 12.73
N THR A 58 37.92 -5.28 12.80
CA THR A 58 39.24 -5.27 12.13
C THR A 58 40.36 -5.78 13.05
N GLU A 59 40.07 -6.00 14.33
CA GLU A 59 41.07 -6.30 15.37
C GLU A 59 42.23 -5.28 15.40
N GLY A 60 42.00 -4.08 14.82
CA GLY A 60 43.03 -3.06 14.65
C GLY A 60 44.23 -3.47 13.76
N LYS A 61 44.06 -4.52 12.94
CA LYS A 61 45.13 -5.09 12.10
C LYS A 61 45.11 -4.62 10.66
N ARG A 62 44.03 -4.04 10.22
CA ARG A 62 43.81 -3.51 8.85
C ARG A 62 42.88 -2.32 8.87
N ASP A 63 42.89 -1.57 7.79
CA ASP A 63 41.90 -0.51 7.61
C ASP A 63 40.50 -1.11 7.46
N PRO A 64 39.47 -0.47 8.06
CA PRO A 64 38.08 -0.88 7.89
C PRO A 64 37.62 -0.66 6.44
N ILE A 65 36.70 -1.49 5.99
CA ILE A 65 35.97 -1.30 4.72
C ILE A 65 34.65 -0.61 5.06
N GLY A 66 34.48 0.65 4.62
CA GLY A 66 33.23 1.40 4.75
C GLY A 66 32.37 1.23 3.50
N LEU A 67 31.08 0.96 3.66
CA LEU A 67 30.11 0.92 2.57
C LEU A 67 29.14 2.08 2.70
N VAL A 68 29.05 2.92 1.67
CA VAL A 68 28.07 4.02 1.61
C VAL A 68 26.95 3.65 0.65
N LEU A 69 25.71 3.63 1.15
CA LEU A 69 24.49 3.37 0.39
C LEU A 69 23.63 4.62 0.33
N THR A 70 23.48 5.17 -0.88
CA THR A 70 22.75 6.42 -1.07
C THR A 70 21.24 6.21 -1.09
N GLY A 71 20.47 7.27 -0.83
CA GLY A 71 19.05 7.32 -1.12
C GLY A 71 18.77 7.17 -2.63
N GLY A 72 17.50 7.26 -3.00
CA GLY A 72 17.05 7.18 -4.40
C GLY A 72 15.64 6.61 -4.55
N SER A 73 14.89 6.52 -3.45
CA SER A 73 13.57 5.90 -3.42
C SER A 73 13.60 4.48 -4.02
N ALA A 74 12.70 4.09 -4.92
CA ALA A 74 12.69 2.76 -5.54
C ALA A 74 14.02 2.39 -6.23
N ARG A 75 14.74 3.36 -6.79
CA ARG A 75 16.03 3.13 -7.47
C ARG A 75 17.09 2.55 -6.54
N ALA A 76 17.00 2.83 -5.25
CA ALA A 76 17.90 2.27 -4.25
C ALA A 76 17.79 0.73 -4.13
N CYS A 77 16.73 0.09 -4.67
CA CYS A 77 16.68 -1.37 -4.80
C CYS A 77 17.89 -1.95 -5.55
N ALA A 78 18.61 -1.15 -6.36
CA ALA A 78 19.87 -1.55 -6.97
C ALA A 78 20.93 -1.95 -5.94
N HIS A 79 20.92 -1.35 -4.74
CA HIS A 79 21.84 -1.70 -3.66
C HIS A 79 21.70 -3.16 -3.20
N ILE A 80 20.53 -3.79 -3.41
CA ILE A 80 20.33 -5.22 -3.13
C ILE A 80 21.29 -6.06 -3.98
N GLY A 81 21.39 -5.74 -5.27
CA GLY A 81 22.32 -6.41 -6.18
C GLY A 81 23.78 -6.15 -5.82
N VAL A 82 24.10 -4.92 -5.41
CA VAL A 82 25.44 -4.59 -4.90
C VAL A 82 25.80 -5.48 -3.71
N LEU A 83 24.92 -5.57 -2.71
CA LEU A 83 25.12 -6.39 -1.52
C LEU A 83 25.23 -7.89 -1.86
N ARG A 84 24.41 -8.36 -2.82
CA ARG A 84 24.46 -9.75 -3.31
C ARG A 84 25.82 -10.06 -3.93
N TYR A 85 26.34 -9.18 -4.79
CA TYR A 85 27.67 -9.33 -5.38
C TYR A 85 28.78 -9.36 -4.31
N LEU A 86 28.72 -8.43 -3.35
CA LEU A 86 29.71 -8.38 -2.26
C LEU A 86 29.69 -9.65 -1.41
N ASP A 87 28.51 -10.16 -1.03
CA ASP A 87 28.37 -11.41 -0.27
C ASP A 87 28.94 -12.61 -1.06
N GLU A 88 28.63 -12.75 -2.34
CA GLU A 88 29.10 -13.85 -3.19
C GLU A 88 30.63 -13.85 -3.36
N HIS A 89 31.25 -12.67 -3.32
CA HIS A 89 32.71 -12.52 -3.46
C HIS A 89 33.43 -12.43 -2.11
N GLY A 90 32.71 -12.62 -1.00
CA GLY A 90 33.28 -12.60 0.34
C GLY A 90 33.74 -11.21 0.79
N ILE A 91 33.19 -10.15 0.25
CA ILE A 91 33.51 -8.76 0.62
C ILE A 91 32.48 -8.31 1.65
N VAL A 92 32.85 -8.28 2.92
CA VAL A 92 31.96 -7.86 4.01
C VAL A 92 32.40 -6.51 4.52
N PRO A 93 31.57 -5.46 4.44
CA PRO A 93 31.91 -4.15 4.98
C PRO A 93 32.05 -4.24 6.52
N ASP A 94 32.96 -3.46 7.06
CA ASP A 94 33.15 -3.36 8.50
C ASP A 94 32.14 -2.40 9.13
N PHE A 95 31.64 -1.45 8.35
CA PHE A 95 30.53 -0.59 8.72
C PHE A 95 29.80 -0.07 7.47
N ILE A 96 28.57 0.38 7.69
CA ILE A 96 27.70 0.94 6.64
C ILE A 96 27.32 2.37 7.03
N VAL A 97 27.36 3.29 6.08
CA VAL A 97 26.78 4.63 6.19
C VAL A 97 25.67 4.76 5.14
N SER A 98 24.51 5.24 5.54
CA SER A 98 23.36 5.26 4.62
C SER A 98 22.40 6.39 4.91
N ASN A 99 21.60 6.77 3.91
CA ASN A 99 20.49 7.70 4.04
C ASN A 99 19.27 7.23 3.24
N SER A 100 18.08 7.72 3.59
CA SER A 100 16.85 7.47 2.85
C SER A 100 16.57 5.98 2.63
N MET A 101 16.13 5.58 1.45
CA MET A 101 15.91 4.18 1.07
C MET A 101 17.19 3.32 1.17
N GLY A 102 18.38 3.91 0.98
CA GLY A 102 19.64 3.23 1.25
C GLY A 102 19.77 2.77 2.70
N SER A 103 19.19 3.51 3.66
CA SER A 103 19.14 3.10 5.06
C SER A 103 18.22 1.90 5.29
N ILE A 104 17.10 1.80 4.59
CA ILE A 104 16.24 0.61 4.69
C ILE A 104 17.05 -0.63 4.31
N ILE A 105 17.72 -0.61 3.17
CA ILE A 105 18.50 -1.74 2.67
C ILE A 105 19.73 -2.00 3.56
N GLY A 106 20.48 -0.96 3.89
CA GLY A 106 21.71 -1.06 4.69
C GLY A 106 21.46 -1.53 6.12
N MET A 107 20.42 -1.01 6.78
CA MET A 107 20.06 -1.42 8.14
C MET A 107 19.55 -2.86 8.19
N LEU A 108 18.67 -3.26 7.26
CA LEU A 108 18.19 -4.64 7.18
C LEU A 108 19.34 -5.61 6.94
N TYR A 109 20.25 -5.28 6.02
CA TYR A 109 21.46 -6.06 5.78
C TYR A 109 22.35 -6.13 7.02
N ALA A 110 22.57 -5.00 7.70
CA ALA A 110 23.34 -4.94 8.94
C ALA A 110 22.72 -5.77 10.07
N ALA A 111 21.41 -5.90 10.11
CA ALA A 111 20.66 -6.73 11.06
C ALA A 111 20.69 -8.23 10.74
N GLY A 112 21.40 -8.65 9.70
CA GLY A 112 21.56 -10.06 9.35
C GLY A 112 20.60 -10.59 8.30
N ILE A 113 19.80 -9.72 7.69
CA ILE A 113 18.89 -10.12 6.60
C ILE A 113 19.69 -10.22 5.30
N THR A 114 19.48 -11.29 4.54
CA THR A 114 20.21 -11.50 3.27
C THR A 114 19.66 -10.59 2.17
N PRO A 115 20.45 -10.28 1.13
CA PRO A 115 19.97 -9.50 -0.01
C PRO A 115 18.70 -10.07 -0.65
N ASP A 116 18.60 -11.40 -0.77
CA ASP A 116 17.40 -12.06 -1.33
C ASP A 116 16.18 -11.90 -0.42
N GLN A 117 16.37 -11.96 0.90
CA GLN A 117 15.30 -11.70 1.86
C GLN A 117 14.85 -10.24 1.87
N ILE A 118 15.78 -9.28 1.69
CA ILE A 118 15.46 -7.86 1.54
C ILE A 118 14.62 -7.64 0.28
N GLU A 119 15.03 -8.23 -0.84
CA GLU A 119 14.25 -8.21 -2.08
C GLU A 119 12.85 -8.80 -1.87
N GLU A 120 12.75 -9.92 -1.18
CA GLU A 120 11.48 -10.56 -0.84
C GLU A 120 10.58 -9.60 -0.03
N ILE A 121 11.08 -8.96 1.02
CA ILE A 121 10.32 -7.99 1.83
C ILE A 121 9.78 -6.85 0.97
N LEU A 122 10.60 -6.29 0.08
CA LEU A 122 10.21 -5.15 -0.75
C LEU A 122 9.31 -5.51 -1.94
N ARG A 123 9.31 -6.77 -2.37
CA ARG A 123 8.54 -7.26 -3.52
C ARG A 123 7.18 -7.84 -3.14
N VAL A 124 7.06 -8.50 -1.99
CA VAL A 124 5.87 -9.28 -1.59
C VAL A 124 4.66 -8.41 -1.29
N GLY A 125 4.87 -7.18 -0.83
CA GLY A 125 3.81 -6.20 -0.70
C GLY A 125 3.98 -5.09 -1.73
N ASP A 126 2.92 -4.66 -2.37
CA ASP A 126 2.92 -3.31 -2.95
C ASP A 126 3.27 -2.36 -1.80
N ILE A 127 4.23 -1.46 -2.00
CA ILE A 127 4.68 -0.53 -0.95
C ILE A 127 3.51 0.28 -0.36
N SER A 128 2.42 0.41 -1.13
CA SER A 128 1.14 0.96 -0.67
C SER A 128 0.51 0.18 0.49
N SER A 129 0.85 -1.10 0.65
CA SER A 129 0.39 -1.91 1.79
C SER A 129 1.03 -1.51 3.11
N TYR A 130 2.20 -0.87 3.06
CA TYR A 130 3.00 -0.50 4.24
C TYR A 130 2.67 0.90 4.77
N PHE A 131 2.12 1.76 3.93
CA PHE A 131 1.85 3.16 4.25
C PHE A 131 0.37 3.49 4.11
N ALA A 132 -0.20 4.13 5.12
CA ALA A 132 -1.59 4.59 5.05
C ALA A 132 -1.65 6.06 4.59
N LEU A 133 -2.60 6.40 3.72
CA LEU A 133 -2.89 7.79 3.41
C LEU A 133 -3.52 8.47 4.62
N THR A 134 -2.94 9.57 5.08
CA THR A 134 -3.43 10.32 6.23
C THR A 134 -3.70 11.78 5.88
N LEU A 135 -4.40 12.47 6.77
CA LEU A 135 -4.53 13.92 6.67
C LEU A 135 -3.20 14.57 7.03
N PRO A 136 -2.73 15.59 6.27
CA PRO A 136 -1.41 16.19 6.47
C PRO A 136 -1.34 17.11 7.70
N SER A 137 -2.04 16.77 8.78
CA SER A 137 -2.06 17.54 10.04
C SER A 137 -0.69 17.59 10.72
N ASN A 138 0.16 16.60 10.45
CA ASN A 138 1.52 16.49 11.01
C ASN A 138 2.63 16.74 9.97
N GLY A 139 2.28 17.31 8.80
CA GLY A 139 3.25 17.69 7.78
C GLY A 139 3.52 16.64 6.69
N GLY A 140 2.86 15.48 6.73
CA GLY A 140 2.97 14.43 5.71
C GLY A 140 1.63 13.82 5.33
N PHE A 141 1.54 13.29 4.10
CA PHE A 141 0.35 12.59 3.60
C PHE A 141 0.34 11.10 3.89
N LEU A 142 1.47 10.53 4.34
CA LEU A 142 1.65 9.09 4.57
C LEU A 142 1.99 8.81 6.03
N ASP A 143 1.35 7.79 6.58
CA ASP A 143 1.63 7.24 7.90
C ASP A 143 2.50 5.98 7.75
N PRO A 144 3.75 5.95 8.25
CA PRO A 144 4.66 4.83 8.14
C PRO A 144 4.47 3.76 9.24
N SER A 145 3.49 3.90 10.11
CA SER A 145 3.30 3.01 11.28
C SER A 145 3.14 1.54 10.90
N GLY A 146 2.54 1.25 9.73
CA GLY A 146 2.42 -0.10 9.20
C GLY A 146 3.79 -0.70 8.85
N PHE A 147 4.64 0.07 8.21
CA PHE A 147 6.00 -0.34 7.88
C PHE A 147 6.85 -0.53 9.14
N LYS A 148 6.76 0.41 10.10
CA LYS A 148 7.43 0.26 11.41
C LYS A 148 7.04 -1.05 12.07
N ALA A 149 5.75 -1.34 12.16
CA ALA A 149 5.25 -2.57 12.78
C ALA A 149 5.75 -3.84 12.08
N LEU A 150 5.90 -3.79 10.76
CA LEU A 150 6.50 -4.88 9.98
C LEU A 150 7.98 -5.09 10.34
N ILE A 151 8.75 -4.03 10.40
CA ILE A 151 10.18 -4.10 10.76
C ILE A 151 10.33 -4.60 12.20
N ASP A 152 9.56 -4.06 13.15
CA ASP A 152 9.53 -4.54 14.54
C ASP A 152 9.21 -6.04 14.63
N TYR A 153 8.31 -6.52 13.77
CA TYR A 153 8.00 -7.95 13.70
C TYR A 153 9.17 -8.78 13.19
N ILE A 154 9.87 -8.31 12.15
CA ILE A 154 10.97 -9.06 11.51
C ILE A 154 12.21 -9.08 12.40
N VAL A 155 12.65 -7.94 12.90
CA VAL A 155 13.92 -7.83 13.65
C VAL A 155 13.74 -7.99 15.16
N GLY A 156 12.57 -7.67 15.72
CA GLY A 156 12.23 -7.62 17.14
C GLY A 156 11.88 -6.19 17.58
N GLU A 157 10.90 -6.04 18.48
CA GLU A 157 10.40 -4.72 18.95
C GLU A 157 11.47 -3.91 19.68
N ASP A 158 12.26 -4.56 20.51
CA ASP A 158 13.28 -3.92 21.32
C ASP A 158 14.66 -3.93 20.64
N TYR A 159 14.71 -4.33 19.35
CA TYR A 159 15.97 -4.43 18.61
C TYR A 159 16.59 -3.06 18.41
N ARG A 160 17.90 -2.96 18.67
CA ARG A 160 18.63 -1.71 18.67
C ARG A 160 19.71 -1.69 17.60
N MET A 161 20.11 -0.51 17.17
CA MET A 161 21.17 -0.34 16.17
C MET A 161 22.52 -0.90 16.65
N GLU A 162 22.77 -0.85 17.94
CA GLU A 162 23.98 -1.37 18.56
C GLU A 162 24.09 -2.91 18.53
N GLU A 163 22.97 -3.59 18.26
CA GLU A 163 22.87 -5.05 18.19
C GLU A 163 23.04 -5.59 16.76
N THR A 164 23.15 -4.72 15.76
CA THR A 164 23.35 -5.14 14.37
C THR A 164 24.68 -5.89 14.20
N ASP A 165 24.71 -6.87 13.32
CA ASP A 165 25.92 -7.65 13.00
C ASP A 165 27.03 -6.74 12.41
N ILE A 166 26.65 -5.84 11.52
CA ILE A 166 27.54 -4.81 10.97
C ILE A 166 27.17 -3.47 11.59
N PRO A 167 28.14 -2.71 12.18
CA PRO A 167 27.88 -1.34 12.62
C PRO A 167 27.26 -0.50 11.49
N VAL A 168 26.16 0.17 11.76
CA VAL A 168 25.49 0.99 10.77
C VAL A 168 25.26 2.42 11.29
N MET A 169 25.59 3.40 10.46
CA MET A 169 25.32 4.81 10.67
C MET A 169 24.23 5.24 9.71
N VAL A 170 23.20 5.86 10.26
CA VAL A 170 22.11 6.46 9.49
C VAL A 170 22.25 7.97 9.52
N VAL A 171 22.20 8.58 8.35
CA VAL A 171 22.27 10.03 8.17
C VAL A 171 20.88 10.58 7.92
N CYS A 172 20.46 11.51 8.77
CA CYS A 172 19.22 12.27 8.69
C CYS A 172 19.51 13.76 8.70
N ASP A 173 18.51 14.57 8.34
CA ASP A 173 18.57 16.02 8.47
C ASP A 173 17.57 16.50 9.52
N ASP A 174 17.93 17.49 10.33
CA ASP A 174 17.07 18.01 11.38
C ASP A 174 16.47 19.37 11.02
N LEU A 175 15.16 19.44 11.02
CA LEU A 175 14.42 20.69 10.75
C LEU A 175 14.59 21.74 11.85
N VAL A 176 14.94 21.35 13.06
CA VAL A 176 15.12 22.27 14.19
C VAL A 176 16.50 22.92 14.13
N SER A 177 17.55 22.10 14.15
CA SER A 177 18.94 22.58 14.16
C SER A 177 19.47 22.98 12.79
N LYS A 178 18.79 22.58 11.70
CA LYS A 178 19.25 22.76 10.31
C LYS A 178 20.60 22.09 10.03
N ARG A 179 20.86 20.99 10.72
CA ARG A 179 22.14 20.25 10.68
C ARG A 179 21.90 18.82 10.28
N GLU A 180 22.93 18.20 9.76
CA GLU A 180 23.01 16.75 9.60
C GLU A 180 23.04 16.07 10.97
N VAL A 181 22.29 14.99 11.13
CA VAL A 181 22.25 14.15 12.33
C VAL A 181 22.66 12.74 11.95
N ARG A 182 23.74 12.26 12.56
CA ARG A 182 24.28 10.92 12.36
C ARG A 182 23.94 10.04 13.54
N ILE A 183 23.28 8.92 13.28
CA ILE A 183 22.72 8.06 14.31
C ILE A 183 23.31 6.66 14.15
N THR A 184 23.99 6.18 15.20
CA THR A 184 24.59 4.85 15.27
C THR A 184 24.08 4.02 16.44
N GLU A 185 23.19 4.59 17.26
CA GLU A 185 22.59 3.96 18.42
C GLU A 185 21.10 4.26 18.51
N GLY A 186 20.35 3.46 19.24
CA GLY A 186 18.94 3.70 19.50
C GLY A 186 18.00 2.63 18.95
N PRO A 187 16.68 2.81 19.10
CA PRO A 187 15.68 1.88 18.61
C PRO A 187 15.77 1.74 17.08
N PHE A 188 15.96 0.52 16.59
CA PHE A 188 16.25 0.26 15.18
C PHE A 188 15.17 0.79 14.23
N SER A 189 13.91 0.44 14.46
CA SER A 189 12.80 0.85 13.60
C SER A 189 12.51 2.36 13.65
N ASP A 190 12.73 3.00 14.81
CA ASP A 190 12.53 4.44 14.97
C ASP A 190 13.55 5.23 14.16
N VAL A 191 14.83 4.83 14.21
CA VAL A 191 15.88 5.43 13.41
C VAL A 191 15.62 5.20 11.92
N LEU A 192 15.18 3.98 11.56
CA LEU A 192 14.83 3.65 10.19
C LEU A 192 13.74 4.57 9.63
N ILE A 193 12.64 4.75 10.38
CA ILE A 193 11.55 5.66 9.97
C ILE A 193 12.04 7.10 9.80
N GLY A 194 12.88 7.59 10.71
CA GLY A 194 13.47 8.93 10.62
C GLY A 194 14.30 9.14 9.36
N SER A 195 15.02 8.09 8.93
CA SER A 195 15.97 8.18 7.81
C SER A 195 15.34 8.43 6.44
N PHE A 196 14.09 7.99 6.23
CA PHE A 196 13.38 8.15 4.96
C PHE A 196 12.15 9.08 5.07
N ALA A 197 12.05 9.87 6.12
CA ALA A 197 10.97 10.84 6.31
C ALA A 197 11.05 11.98 5.28
N LEU A 198 10.83 11.65 4.00
CA LEU A 198 10.88 12.60 2.90
C LEU A 198 9.79 13.67 3.07
N PRO A 199 10.14 14.97 3.08
CA PRO A 199 9.20 16.06 3.23
C PRO A 199 8.04 15.97 2.22
N VAL A 200 6.84 16.41 2.63
CA VAL A 200 5.58 16.28 1.92
C VAL A 200 4.98 14.86 2.00
N TYR A 201 5.78 13.83 1.78
CA TYR A 201 5.30 12.45 1.82
C TYR A 201 5.08 11.99 3.26
N PHE A 202 6.09 12.13 4.12
CA PHE A 202 6.03 11.70 5.52
C PHE A 202 6.14 12.89 6.47
N SER A 203 5.53 12.72 7.65
CA SER A 203 5.72 13.67 8.74
C SER A 203 7.15 13.62 9.25
N PRO A 204 7.75 14.75 9.64
CA PRO A 204 9.05 14.74 10.30
C PRO A 204 9.02 13.85 11.56
N TYR A 205 10.04 13.02 11.73
CA TYR A 205 10.11 12.06 12.81
C TYR A 205 10.76 12.67 14.07
N LYS A 206 10.08 12.54 15.23
CA LYS A 206 10.61 13.05 16.50
C LYS A 206 11.65 12.08 17.09
N TYR A 207 12.88 12.52 17.27
CA TYR A 207 13.95 11.72 17.83
C TYR A 207 14.88 12.59 18.70
N ASN A 208 15.02 12.30 19.98
CA ASN A 208 15.91 12.98 20.93
C ASN A 208 15.87 14.53 20.86
N GLY A 209 14.69 15.12 20.68
CA GLY A 209 14.51 16.58 20.54
C GLY A 209 14.70 17.12 19.12
N HIS A 210 15.10 16.28 18.16
CA HIS A 210 15.14 16.61 16.75
C HIS A 210 13.80 16.36 16.05
N LEU A 211 13.58 17.04 14.93
CA LEU A 211 12.56 16.73 13.94
C LEU A 211 13.26 16.25 12.68
N LEU A 212 13.49 14.94 12.62
CA LEU A 212 14.25 14.31 11.54
C LEU A 212 13.44 14.27 10.25
N VAL A 213 14.12 14.55 9.16
CA VAL A 213 13.70 14.30 7.79
C VAL A 213 14.78 13.52 7.05
N ASP A 214 14.46 13.05 5.87
CA ASP A 214 15.36 12.31 4.99
C ASP A 214 16.71 13.02 4.83
N GLY A 215 17.81 12.33 5.14
CA GLY A 215 19.17 12.87 5.05
C GLY A 215 19.62 13.23 3.62
N GLY A 216 18.88 12.76 2.62
CA GLY A 216 19.07 13.18 1.24
C GLY A 216 18.62 14.62 0.97
N VAL A 217 18.10 15.37 1.94
CA VAL A 217 17.78 16.79 1.77
C VAL A 217 19.05 17.65 1.73
N ILE A 218 20.07 17.34 2.54
CA ILE A 218 21.36 18.04 2.51
C ILE A 218 22.33 17.40 1.52
N SER A 219 22.55 16.08 1.58
CA SER A 219 23.48 15.37 0.72
C SER A 219 22.89 14.09 0.15
N LEU A 220 23.05 13.87 -1.16
CA LEU A 220 22.67 12.60 -1.80
C LEU A 220 23.56 11.44 -1.38
N ALA A 221 24.84 11.72 -1.05
CA ALA A 221 25.81 10.70 -0.67
C ALA A 221 26.60 11.15 0.56
N PRO A 222 26.40 10.52 1.71
CA PRO A 222 27.07 10.90 2.96
C PRO A 222 28.50 10.34 3.04
N ILE A 223 29.36 10.70 2.07
CA ILE A 223 30.71 10.18 1.89
C ILE A 223 31.63 10.68 3.02
N ASP A 224 31.53 11.97 3.36
CA ASP A 224 32.34 12.56 4.44
C ASP A 224 32.17 11.81 5.75
N ALA A 225 30.96 11.33 6.04
CA ALA A 225 30.70 10.56 7.26
C ALA A 225 31.46 9.21 7.26
N ALA A 226 31.66 8.58 6.13
CA ALA A 226 32.42 7.34 6.06
C ALA A 226 33.93 7.56 6.20
N TYR A 227 34.45 8.63 5.59
CA TYR A 227 35.89 8.96 5.65
C TYR A 227 36.38 9.42 7.05
N GLU A 228 35.48 9.63 7.99
CA GLU A 228 35.86 9.84 9.41
C GLU A 228 36.36 8.56 10.10
N TYR A 229 36.12 7.39 9.49
CA TYR A 229 36.40 6.08 10.08
C TYR A 229 37.37 5.21 9.27
N THR A 230 37.57 5.50 7.98
CA THR A 230 38.45 4.72 7.10
C THR A 230 38.85 5.50 5.86
N ASP A 231 39.96 5.11 5.24
CA ASP A 231 40.36 5.57 3.90
C ASP A 231 39.86 4.63 2.79
N THR A 232 39.31 3.44 3.15
CA THR A 232 38.81 2.44 2.18
C THR A 232 37.29 2.48 2.11
N VAL A 233 36.73 3.18 1.12
CA VAL A 233 35.29 3.38 0.97
C VAL A 233 34.77 2.80 -0.34
N ILE A 234 33.73 1.97 -0.23
CA ILE A 234 32.88 1.56 -1.35
C ILE A 234 31.65 2.47 -1.35
N LEU A 235 31.42 3.19 -2.44
CA LEU A 235 30.27 4.05 -2.61
C LEU A 235 29.32 3.45 -3.64
N SER A 236 28.09 3.15 -3.25
CA SER A 236 27.01 2.78 -4.18
C SER A 236 26.02 3.92 -4.35
N THR A 237 25.83 4.36 -5.59
CA THR A 237 24.95 5.50 -5.94
C THR A 237 23.87 5.12 -6.92
N THR A 238 22.73 5.79 -6.78
CA THR A 238 21.55 5.67 -7.65
C THR A 238 21.10 7.04 -8.16
N PHE A 239 22.06 7.95 -8.39
CA PHE A 239 21.79 9.30 -8.89
C PHE A 239 21.11 9.22 -10.25
N TYR A 240 20.07 9.99 -10.42
CA TYR A 240 19.30 10.05 -11.65
C TYR A 240 19.62 11.32 -12.45
N ASP A 241 19.38 11.25 -13.75
CA ASP A 241 19.53 12.39 -14.65
C ASP A 241 18.26 13.27 -14.64
N ALA A 242 18.46 14.59 -14.79
CA ALA A 242 17.38 15.56 -14.77
C ALA A 242 16.46 15.48 -16.01
N ASP A 243 16.93 14.89 -17.09
CA ASP A 243 16.22 14.85 -18.38
C ASP A 243 14.94 13.99 -18.35
N THR A 244 14.74 13.16 -17.33
CA THR A 244 13.56 12.30 -17.21
C THR A 244 12.43 12.91 -16.36
N MET A 245 12.63 14.10 -15.80
CA MET A 245 11.66 14.73 -14.89
C MET A 245 10.66 15.60 -15.63
N ASN A 246 9.36 15.40 -15.31
CA ASN A 246 8.30 16.28 -15.78
C ASN A 246 8.21 17.55 -14.92
N LEU A 247 8.85 18.63 -15.34
CA LEU A 247 8.92 19.92 -14.63
C LEU A 247 7.66 20.78 -14.80
N ILE A 248 6.49 20.19 -14.97
CA ILE A 248 5.22 20.93 -15.07
C ILE A 248 4.52 21.02 -13.70
N ASN A 249 4.84 20.14 -12.78
CA ASN A 249 4.18 20.00 -11.48
C ASN A 249 4.91 20.81 -10.39
N PRO A 250 4.20 21.57 -9.54
CA PRO A 250 4.81 22.28 -8.42
C PRO A 250 5.59 21.40 -7.44
N VAL A 251 5.14 20.17 -7.17
CA VAL A 251 5.86 19.23 -6.28
C VAL A 251 7.14 18.77 -6.92
N THR A 252 7.13 18.41 -8.21
CA THR A 252 8.34 18.06 -8.96
C THR A 252 9.32 19.21 -9.04
N ILE A 253 8.83 20.45 -9.28
CA ILE A 253 9.68 21.65 -9.29
C ILE A 253 10.31 21.88 -7.90
N LEU A 254 9.53 21.70 -6.83
CA LEU A 254 10.04 21.83 -5.46
C LEU A 254 11.13 20.77 -5.17
N ASN A 255 10.87 19.50 -5.46
CA ASN A 255 11.83 18.43 -5.29
C ASN A 255 13.11 18.67 -6.12
N SER A 256 12.94 19.05 -7.40
CA SER A 256 14.09 19.38 -8.27
C SER A 256 14.87 20.58 -7.76
N SER A 257 14.22 21.53 -7.09
CA SER A 257 14.88 22.67 -6.47
C SER A 257 15.77 22.25 -5.29
N PHE A 258 15.30 21.31 -4.48
CA PHE A 258 16.14 20.69 -3.44
C PHE A 258 17.28 19.87 -4.03
N ASP A 259 17.05 19.17 -5.15
CA ASP A 259 18.07 18.36 -5.84
C ASP A 259 19.28 19.18 -6.29
N ILE A 260 19.12 20.46 -6.60
CA ILE A 260 20.24 21.32 -6.99
C ILE A 260 21.28 21.40 -5.88
N GLY A 261 20.87 21.69 -4.64
CA GLY A 261 21.76 21.82 -3.50
C GLY A 261 22.44 20.51 -3.12
N LYS A 262 21.66 19.44 -2.97
CA LYS A 262 22.18 18.13 -2.56
C LYS A 262 23.10 17.49 -3.61
N ARG A 263 22.85 17.70 -4.91
CA ARG A 263 23.77 17.28 -5.99
C ARG A 263 25.07 18.06 -5.96
N GLN A 264 25.04 19.37 -5.68
CA GLN A 264 26.24 20.17 -5.54
C GLN A 264 27.11 19.69 -4.37
N ASN A 265 26.48 19.31 -3.23
CA ASN A 265 27.19 18.76 -2.09
C ASN A 265 27.83 17.41 -2.46
N ALA A 266 27.04 16.46 -2.96
CA ALA A 266 27.58 15.17 -3.41
C ALA A 266 28.71 15.30 -4.45
N SER A 267 28.59 16.25 -5.39
CA SER A 267 29.66 16.52 -6.38
C SER A 267 30.94 17.08 -5.75
N ARG A 268 30.83 17.85 -4.66
CA ARG A 268 32.00 18.33 -3.91
C ARG A 268 32.72 17.18 -3.22
N ASP A 269 31.96 16.30 -2.58
CA ASP A 269 32.49 15.16 -1.84
C ASP A 269 33.15 14.16 -2.80
N LEU A 270 32.51 13.85 -3.93
CA LEU A 270 33.10 13.03 -4.98
C LEU A 270 34.39 13.60 -5.59
N LYS A 271 34.54 14.93 -5.63
CA LYS A 271 35.80 15.57 -6.09
C LYS A 271 36.87 15.61 -5.00
N LYS A 272 36.46 15.60 -3.72
CA LYS A 272 37.39 15.59 -2.58
C LYS A 272 38.02 14.21 -2.39
N TYR A 273 37.23 13.15 -2.61
CA TYR A 273 37.64 11.77 -2.41
C TYR A 273 37.73 11.04 -3.75
N THR A 274 38.96 10.92 -4.29
CA THR A 274 39.22 10.38 -5.64
C THR A 274 39.61 8.91 -5.66
N ASP A 275 39.84 8.32 -4.48
CA ASP A 275 40.37 6.96 -4.28
C ASP A 275 39.29 5.98 -3.78
N LEU A 276 38.01 6.42 -3.73
CA LEU A 276 36.89 5.54 -3.40
C LEU A 276 36.54 4.57 -4.55
N ILE A 277 36.04 3.39 -4.21
CA ILE A 277 35.47 2.45 -5.18
C ILE A 277 34.04 2.86 -5.46
N TRP A 278 33.77 3.41 -6.63
CA TRP A 278 32.46 3.98 -6.96
C TRP A 278 31.63 3.06 -7.84
N ILE A 279 30.64 2.41 -7.25
CA ILE A 279 29.64 1.61 -7.95
C ILE A 279 28.48 2.54 -8.35
N ARG A 280 28.43 2.91 -9.60
CA ARG A 280 27.36 3.72 -10.15
C ARG A 280 26.28 2.82 -10.75
N CYS A 281 25.17 2.61 -10.00
CA CYS A 281 24.04 1.84 -10.50
C CYS A 281 23.28 2.64 -11.57
N ALA A 282 23.25 2.11 -12.80
CA ALA A 282 22.62 2.75 -13.95
C ALA A 282 21.10 2.50 -13.98
N VAL A 283 20.36 3.14 -13.09
CA VAL A 283 18.92 2.95 -12.89
C VAL A 283 18.09 4.21 -13.17
N GLU A 284 18.64 5.18 -13.90
CA GLU A 284 18.00 6.47 -14.17
C GLU A 284 16.72 6.37 -14.99
N GLN A 285 16.57 5.33 -15.81
CA GLN A 285 15.38 5.07 -16.61
C GLN A 285 14.15 4.71 -15.80
N PHE A 286 14.31 4.28 -14.55
CA PHE A 286 13.18 3.95 -13.70
C PHE A 286 12.65 5.19 -12.99
N SER A 287 11.31 5.25 -12.80
CA SER A 287 10.72 6.24 -11.92
C SER A 287 11.18 6.00 -10.48
N PHE A 288 11.31 7.06 -9.69
CA PHE A 288 11.64 6.94 -8.27
C PHE A 288 10.55 6.20 -7.45
N MET A 289 9.36 5.97 -8.03
CA MET A 289 8.26 5.18 -7.45
C MET A 289 8.10 3.79 -8.10
N ALA A 290 9.05 3.33 -8.90
CA ALA A 290 8.96 2.07 -9.64
C ALA A 290 9.32 0.84 -8.78
N PHE A 291 8.75 0.69 -7.59
CA PHE A 291 9.05 -0.44 -6.68
C PHE A 291 8.71 -1.81 -7.26
N LYS A 292 7.77 -1.88 -8.20
CA LYS A 292 7.46 -3.11 -8.95
C LYS A 292 8.65 -3.66 -9.75
N ASP A 293 9.61 -2.80 -10.09
CA ASP A 293 10.79 -3.15 -10.87
C ASP A 293 12.03 -3.41 -9.98
N ALA A 294 11.83 -3.62 -8.68
CA ALA A 294 12.90 -3.79 -7.69
C ALA A 294 13.88 -4.91 -8.06
N ALA A 295 13.39 -6.06 -8.53
CA ALA A 295 14.24 -7.16 -8.96
C ALA A 295 15.14 -6.79 -10.15
N THR A 296 14.57 -6.12 -11.16
CA THR A 296 15.35 -5.64 -12.31
C THR A 296 16.42 -4.62 -11.92
N MET A 297 16.09 -3.72 -10.97
CA MET A 297 17.07 -2.77 -10.45
C MET A 297 18.17 -3.45 -9.63
N ALA A 298 17.83 -4.51 -8.87
CA ALA A 298 18.81 -5.32 -8.16
C ALA A 298 19.77 -6.03 -9.14
N ASP A 299 19.26 -6.61 -10.24
CA ASP A 299 20.10 -7.21 -11.28
C ASP A 299 21.07 -6.19 -11.89
N ILE A 300 20.59 -4.98 -12.21
CA ILE A 300 21.45 -3.88 -12.69
C ILE A 300 22.50 -3.51 -11.66
N GLY A 301 22.14 -3.43 -10.38
CA GLY A 301 23.08 -3.16 -9.29
C GLY A 301 24.18 -4.21 -9.19
N TYR A 302 23.84 -5.48 -9.37
CA TYR A 302 24.80 -6.58 -9.41
C TYR A 302 25.76 -6.43 -10.61
N GLU A 303 25.23 -6.18 -11.80
CA GLU A 303 26.03 -5.97 -13.02
C GLU A 303 26.98 -4.77 -12.91
N CYS A 304 26.47 -3.64 -12.38
CA CYS A 304 27.31 -2.46 -12.16
C CYS A 304 28.43 -2.71 -11.14
N THR A 305 28.18 -3.54 -10.13
CA THR A 305 29.21 -3.92 -9.14
C THR A 305 30.29 -4.78 -9.79
N ALA A 306 29.92 -5.69 -10.67
CA ALA A 306 30.86 -6.53 -11.41
C ALA A 306 31.83 -5.73 -12.31
N LEU A 307 31.49 -4.51 -12.72
CA LEU A 307 32.39 -3.63 -13.46
C LEU A 307 33.58 -3.15 -12.61
N GLU A 308 33.41 -3.10 -11.28
CA GLU A 308 34.44 -2.69 -10.33
C GLU A 308 35.19 -3.90 -9.70
N ALA A 309 35.05 -5.09 -10.29
CA ALA A 309 35.60 -6.34 -9.77
C ALA A 309 37.12 -6.26 -9.49
N GLU A 310 37.91 -5.59 -10.36
CA GLU A 310 39.36 -5.49 -10.20
C GLU A 310 39.78 -4.75 -8.93
N GLU A 311 39.06 -3.69 -8.56
CA GLU A 311 39.31 -2.92 -7.33
C GLU A 311 38.73 -3.67 -6.09
N LEU A 312 37.54 -4.22 -6.23
CA LEU A 312 36.86 -4.98 -5.17
C LEU A 312 37.64 -6.23 -4.77
N ASP A 313 38.30 -6.91 -5.73
CA ASP A 313 39.10 -8.12 -5.46
C ASP A 313 40.37 -7.86 -4.64
N LYS A 314 40.82 -6.59 -4.57
CA LYS A 314 41.96 -6.18 -3.73
C LYS A 314 41.58 -6.08 -2.24
N LEU A 315 40.28 -6.01 -1.93
CA LEU A 315 39.80 -5.84 -0.58
C LEU A 315 39.92 -7.12 0.25
N TYR A 316 39.92 -6.94 1.56
CA TYR A 316 39.90 -8.05 2.50
C TYR A 316 38.65 -8.91 2.31
N LYS A 317 38.85 -10.24 2.29
CA LYS A 317 37.76 -11.21 2.18
C LYS A 317 37.40 -11.74 3.59
N GLY A 318 36.12 -11.74 3.90
CA GLY A 318 35.57 -12.21 5.17
C GLY A 318 34.25 -12.92 5.00
N GLN A 319 33.63 -13.26 6.10
CA GLN A 319 32.27 -13.83 6.12
C GLN A 319 31.45 -13.09 7.18
N ARG A 320 30.15 -12.97 6.92
CA ARG A 320 29.20 -12.41 7.90
C ARG A 320 29.08 -13.38 9.09
N THR A 321 29.02 -12.83 10.28
CA THR A 321 29.00 -13.59 11.55
C THR A 321 27.60 -13.73 12.12
N ILE A 322 26.62 -14.05 11.30
CA ILE A 322 25.24 -14.24 11.76
C ILE A 322 25.08 -15.67 12.30
N THR A 323 24.50 -15.81 13.49
CA THR A 323 24.20 -17.13 14.03
C THR A 323 23.10 -17.81 13.22
N GLU A 324 23.19 -19.15 13.06
CA GLU A 324 22.15 -19.92 12.36
C GLU A 324 20.77 -19.76 13.00
N GLU A 325 20.72 -19.64 14.33
CA GLU A 325 19.48 -19.41 15.08
C GLU A 325 18.84 -18.08 14.67
N ARG A 326 19.59 -16.98 14.68
CA ARG A 326 19.10 -15.65 14.31
C ARG A 326 18.64 -15.61 12.85
N SER A 327 19.44 -16.19 11.95
CA SER A 327 19.09 -16.28 10.53
C SER A 327 17.81 -17.08 10.31
N GLY A 328 17.63 -18.19 11.04
CA GLY A 328 16.42 -19.02 10.98
C GLY A 328 15.17 -18.30 11.49
N GLU A 329 15.28 -17.55 12.60
CA GLU A 329 14.18 -16.74 13.12
C GLU A 329 13.73 -15.66 12.12
N ILE A 330 14.68 -14.91 11.56
CA ILE A 330 14.41 -13.87 10.58
C ILE A 330 13.73 -14.49 9.35
N ALA A 331 14.27 -15.58 8.81
CA ALA A 331 13.68 -16.27 7.67
C ALA A 331 12.24 -16.74 7.94
N SER A 332 11.98 -17.29 9.13
CA SER A 332 10.63 -17.72 9.52
C SER A 332 9.64 -16.54 9.57
N ARG A 333 10.05 -15.40 10.14
CA ARG A 333 9.22 -14.21 10.26
C ARG A 333 8.94 -13.55 8.89
N ILE A 334 9.93 -13.53 7.99
CA ILE A 334 9.76 -13.07 6.61
C ILE A 334 8.78 -13.98 5.86
N HIS A 335 8.95 -15.29 5.99
CA HIS A 335 8.05 -16.26 5.36
C HIS A 335 6.61 -16.11 5.87
N GLU A 336 6.42 -15.96 7.17
CA GLU A 336 5.10 -15.74 7.76
C GLU A 336 4.48 -14.40 7.31
N THR A 337 5.29 -13.35 7.18
CA THR A 337 4.85 -12.05 6.65
C THR A 337 4.39 -12.17 5.21
N ARG A 338 5.17 -12.86 4.38
CA ARG A 338 4.80 -13.14 3.00
C ARG A 338 3.47 -13.86 2.91
N ASP A 339 3.28 -14.91 3.70
CA ASP A 339 2.06 -15.70 3.69
C ASP A 339 0.85 -14.86 4.13
N ASN A 340 0.99 -14.03 5.16
CA ASN A 340 -0.08 -13.12 5.58
C ASN A 340 -0.45 -12.10 4.49
N LEU A 341 0.54 -11.52 3.81
CA LEU A 341 0.30 -10.60 2.71
C LEU A 341 -0.35 -11.30 1.51
N HIS A 342 0.10 -12.53 1.21
CA HIS A 342 -0.39 -13.31 0.09
C HIS A 342 -1.84 -13.78 0.29
N PHE A 343 -2.24 -14.20 1.51
CA PHE A 343 -3.59 -14.69 1.76
C PHE A 343 -4.61 -13.56 1.94
N PHE A 344 -4.26 -12.51 2.68
CA PHE A 344 -5.23 -11.50 3.11
C PHE A 344 -4.76 -10.06 2.92
N GLY A 345 -3.63 -9.81 2.28
CA GLY A 345 -3.04 -8.47 2.15
C GLY A 345 -2.73 -7.81 3.51
N ARG A 346 -2.47 -8.62 4.54
CA ARG A 346 -2.33 -8.16 5.91
C ARG A 346 -0.86 -8.03 6.32
N LEU A 347 -0.50 -6.87 6.88
CA LEU A 347 0.75 -6.73 7.62
C LEU A 347 0.62 -7.42 8.98
N LYS A 348 1.66 -8.13 9.40
CA LYS A 348 1.79 -8.63 10.76
C LYS A 348 2.49 -7.58 11.63
N ALA A 349 2.03 -7.42 12.86
CA ALA A 349 2.62 -6.52 13.83
C ALA A 349 2.88 -7.32 15.11
N SER A 350 4.06 -7.15 15.71
CA SER A 350 4.40 -7.74 16.99
C SER A 350 3.76 -6.99 18.15
N SER A 351 3.70 -5.67 18.04
CA SER A 351 3.15 -4.75 19.03
C SER A 351 1.87 -4.06 18.58
N PHE A 352 1.35 -3.25 19.47
CA PHE A 352 0.25 -2.35 19.19
C PHE A 352 0.66 -1.29 18.18
N SER A 353 0.09 -1.35 16.98
CA SER A 353 0.23 -0.32 15.96
C SER A 353 -1.11 0.33 15.68
N GLN A 354 -1.13 1.64 15.57
CA GLN A 354 -2.33 2.43 15.27
C GLN A 354 -2.09 3.32 14.07
N MET A 355 -3.08 3.39 13.19
CA MET A 355 -3.03 4.18 11.97
C MET A 355 -4.33 4.96 11.80
N LEU A 356 -4.23 6.23 11.47
CA LEU A 356 -5.36 7.08 11.10
C LEU A 356 -5.22 7.44 9.63
N GLY A 357 -6.08 6.88 8.80
CA GLY A 357 -6.04 7.06 7.35
C GLY A 357 -7.33 7.60 6.76
N LEU A 358 -7.25 8.01 5.51
CA LEU A 358 -8.43 8.24 4.69
C LEU A 358 -8.98 6.90 4.22
N ASN A 359 -10.30 6.75 4.27
CA ASN A 359 -11.00 5.57 3.80
C ASN A 359 -11.72 5.88 2.49
N PHE A 360 -11.47 5.03 1.50
CA PHE A 360 -12.23 4.96 0.25
C PHE A 360 -12.58 3.50 0.05
N SER A 361 -13.62 3.02 0.71
CA SER A 361 -14.01 1.62 0.62
C SER A 361 -15.39 1.50 -0.01
N GLY A 362 -15.55 0.48 -0.81
CA GLY A 362 -16.84 0.00 -1.21
C GLY A 362 -17.38 -0.97 -0.19
N PHE A 363 -18.68 -1.02 -0.09
CA PHE A 363 -19.38 -1.97 0.75
C PHE A 363 -20.26 -2.86 -0.15
N ASP A 364 -19.86 -4.12 -0.27
CA ASP A 364 -20.59 -5.11 -1.05
C ASP A 364 -21.35 -6.03 -0.11
N SER A 365 -22.66 -5.85 -0.02
CA SER A 365 -23.55 -6.75 0.71
C SER A 365 -24.82 -6.99 -0.08
N TYR A 366 -25.52 -8.05 0.30
CA TYR A 366 -26.82 -8.35 -0.29
C TYR A 366 -27.84 -7.20 -0.15
N TYR A 367 -27.79 -6.48 0.97
CA TYR A 367 -28.73 -5.39 1.29
C TYR A 367 -28.19 -4.00 0.98
N LEU A 368 -26.93 -3.74 1.24
CA LEU A 368 -26.28 -2.43 1.02
C LEU A 368 -25.54 -2.38 -0.32
N LYS A 369 -26.24 -2.72 -1.37
CA LYS A 369 -25.71 -2.86 -2.73
C LYS A 369 -24.83 -1.68 -3.12
N ASN A 370 -23.57 -1.96 -3.46
CA ASN A 370 -22.67 -1.04 -4.15
C ASN A 370 -22.51 0.35 -3.50
N SER A 371 -22.52 0.43 -2.19
CA SER A 371 -22.31 1.70 -1.48
C SER A 371 -20.83 2.02 -1.40
N MET A 372 -20.46 3.26 -1.70
CA MET A 372 -19.11 3.76 -1.49
C MET A 372 -19.07 4.60 -0.22
N ILE A 373 -18.14 4.30 0.67
CA ILE A 373 -17.91 5.02 1.92
C ILE A 373 -16.60 5.80 1.81
N THR A 374 -16.69 7.13 1.90
CA THR A 374 -15.54 8.02 1.92
C THR A 374 -15.44 8.67 3.28
N GLY A 375 -14.32 8.59 3.94
CA GLY A 375 -14.18 9.14 5.29
C GLY A 375 -12.82 8.91 5.92
N ILE A 376 -12.83 8.74 7.22
CA ILE A 376 -11.66 8.50 8.06
C ILE A 376 -11.76 7.10 8.65
N LYS A 377 -10.68 6.34 8.56
CA LYS A 377 -10.55 5.01 9.16
C LYS A 377 -9.42 5.02 10.18
N TYR A 378 -9.75 4.69 11.42
CA TYR A 378 -8.78 4.43 12.46
C TYR A 378 -8.60 2.92 12.60
N ARG A 379 -7.38 2.43 12.40
CA ARG A 379 -7.04 1.00 12.40
C ARG A 379 -6.04 0.70 13.49
N ILE A 380 -6.23 -0.43 14.15
CA ILE A 380 -5.35 -0.97 15.18
C ILE A 380 -4.92 -2.38 14.76
N LEU A 381 -3.63 -2.61 14.69
CA LEU A 381 -3.02 -3.93 14.51
C LEU A 381 -2.45 -4.40 15.84
N LEU A 382 -2.76 -5.63 16.24
CA LEU A 382 -2.24 -6.23 17.46
C LEU A 382 -2.13 -7.75 17.29
N GLY A 383 -0.93 -8.25 17.05
CA GLY A 383 -0.71 -9.67 16.81
C GLY A 383 -1.61 -10.24 15.71
N ASN A 384 -2.48 -11.17 16.07
CA ASN A 384 -3.45 -11.78 15.14
C ASN A 384 -4.77 -11.00 15.00
N TRP A 385 -4.86 -9.81 15.57
CA TRP A 385 -6.05 -8.96 15.50
C TRP A 385 -5.83 -7.76 14.57
N ASP A 386 -6.86 -7.44 13.81
CA ASP A 386 -6.96 -6.23 13.01
C ASP A 386 -8.33 -5.61 13.29
N MET A 387 -8.33 -4.44 13.88
CA MET A 387 -9.55 -3.75 14.30
C MET A 387 -9.59 -2.39 13.64
N ALA A 388 -10.76 -1.97 13.20
CA ALA A 388 -10.92 -0.65 12.63
C ALA A 388 -12.25 -0.01 13.02
N ALA A 389 -12.22 1.31 13.16
CA ALA A 389 -13.39 2.15 13.24
C ALA A 389 -13.40 3.12 12.06
N THR A 390 -14.54 3.24 11.40
CA THR A 390 -14.71 4.10 10.23
C THR A 390 -15.80 5.12 10.49
N PHE A 391 -15.50 6.38 10.25
CA PHE A 391 -16.49 7.46 10.19
C PHE A 391 -16.47 8.06 8.81
N GLY A 392 -17.61 8.07 8.12
CA GLY A 392 -17.64 8.51 6.73
C GLY A 392 -19.00 8.95 6.22
N PHE A 393 -18.98 9.34 4.98
CA PHE A 393 -20.16 9.65 4.19
C PHE A 393 -20.23 8.63 3.05
N GLY A 394 -21.39 7.99 2.93
CA GLY A 394 -21.69 7.08 1.85
C GLY A 394 -22.68 7.67 0.86
N SER A 395 -22.69 7.14 -0.32
CA SER A 395 -23.76 7.36 -1.29
C SER A 395 -24.27 6.02 -1.77
N ASP A 396 -25.59 5.89 -1.80
CA ASP A 396 -26.25 4.79 -2.47
C ASP A 396 -26.08 4.99 -3.98
N THR A 397 -25.43 4.06 -4.65
CA THR A 397 -25.13 4.17 -6.07
C THR A 397 -26.34 4.01 -6.98
N GLN A 398 -27.47 3.58 -6.43
CA GLN A 398 -28.68 3.37 -7.21
C GLN A 398 -29.49 4.64 -7.51
N ASN A 399 -29.18 5.79 -6.88
CA ASN A 399 -29.97 7.01 -7.07
C ASN A 399 -29.15 8.29 -6.87
N LEU A 400 -28.34 8.67 -7.84
CA LEU A 400 -27.75 10.01 -7.91
C LEU A 400 -28.79 11.13 -8.03
N SER A 401 -29.99 10.82 -8.52
CA SER A 401 -31.08 11.78 -8.69
C SER A 401 -31.92 12.00 -7.42
N SER A 402 -31.89 11.10 -6.47
CA SER A 402 -32.58 11.20 -5.20
C SER A 402 -31.57 11.16 -4.06
N THR A 403 -30.94 12.26 -3.73
CA THR A 403 -30.34 12.63 -2.41
C THR A 403 -29.93 11.46 -1.48
N GLY A 404 -29.40 10.38 -2.01
CA GLY A 404 -29.12 9.15 -1.27
C GLY A 404 -27.78 9.15 -0.51
N GLY A 405 -27.31 10.31 -0.03
CA GLY A 405 -26.17 10.38 0.87
C GLY A 405 -26.53 9.92 2.28
N PHE A 406 -25.66 9.15 2.89
CA PHE A 406 -25.80 8.74 4.30
C PHE A 406 -24.52 9.01 5.08
N THR A 407 -24.65 9.16 6.40
CA THR A 407 -23.50 9.23 7.31
C THR A 407 -23.35 7.88 7.98
N THR A 408 -22.19 7.29 7.92
CA THR A 408 -21.94 5.96 8.48
C THR A 408 -20.91 6.00 9.60
N LEU A 409 -21.17 5.19 10.62
CA LEU A 409 -20.21 4.81 11.63
C LEU A 409 -20.02 3.29 11.56
N GLY A 410 -18.81 2.86 11.25
CA GLY A 410 -18.47 1.45 11.08
C GLY A 410 -17.48 0.96 12.11
N ALA A 411 -17.56 -0.33 12.42
CA ALA A 411 -16.55 -1.05 13.19
C ALA A 411 -16.26 -2.39 12.51
N GLU A 412 -14.99 -2.75 12.43
CA GLU A 412 -14.52 -3.98 11.86
C GLU A 412 -13.55 -4.65 12.84
N ILE A 413 -13.67 -5.94 13.03
CA ILE A 413 -12.75 -6.76 13.82
C ILE A 413 -12.45 -8.02 13.03
N SER A 414 -11.20 -8.21 12.70
CA SER A 414 -10.69 -9.43 12.07
C SER A 414 -9.76 -10.16 13.01
N PHE A 415 -9.94 -11.46 13.13
CA PHE A 415 -9.06 -12.36 13.86
C PHE A 415 -8.51 -13.42 12.92
N TYR A 416 -7.22 -13.67 12.99
CA TYR A 416 -6.50 -14.61 12.13
C TYR A 416 -5.96 -15.76 12.98
N PRO A 417 -6.76 -16.83 13.17
CA PRO A 417 -6.33 -17.98 13.96
C PRO A 417 -5.12 -18.70 13.33
N PHE A 418 -5.04 -18.67 12.01
CA PHE A 418 -3.96 -19.21 11.21
C PHE A 418 -3.65 -18.25 10.05
N THR A 419 -2.48 -18.39 9.42
CA THR A 419 -2.08 -17.55 8.26
C THR A 419 -3.07 -17.63 7.11
N ASN A 420 -3.70 -18.78 6.90
CA ASN A 420 -4.65 -19.05 5.82
C ASN A 420 -6.14 -18.94 6.23
N ALA A 421 -6.44 -18.48 7.45
CA ALA A 421 -7.81 -18.38 7.95
C ALA A 421 -8.09 -17.03 8.61
N ARG A 422 -9.26 -16.47 8.30
CA ARG A 422 -9.75 -15.22 8.88
C ARG A 422 -11.19 -15.37 9.36
N ILE A 423 -11.47 -14.83 10.54
CA ILE A 423 -12.81 -14.57 11.04
C ILE A 423 -12.97 -13.07 11.11
N LYS A 424 -13.98 -12.52 10.43
CA LYS A 424 -14.25 -11.08 10.41
C LYS A 424 -15.65 -10.79 10.93
N LEU A 425 -15.74 -9.83 11.82
CA LEU A 425 -16.98 -9.21 12.26
C LEU A 425 -16.98 -7.76 11.81
N GLU A 426 -18.03 -7.31 11.16
CA GLU A 426 -18.18 -5.93 10.77
C GLU A 426 -19.61 -5.45 11.01
N GLY A 427 -19.73 -4.20 11.38
CA GLY A 427 -21.02 -3.57 11.62
C GLY A 427 -21.00 -2.11 11.20
N TYR A 428 -22.10 -1.64 10.63
CA TYR A 428 -22.26 -0.26 10.19
C TYR A 428 -23.62 0.27 10.69
N LEU A 429 -23.57 1.49 11.18
CA LEU A 429 -24.74 2.29 11.54
C LEU A 429 -24.81 3.48 10.59
N ASP A 430 -25.81 3.49 9.73
CA ASP A 430 -26.11 4.62 8.86
C ASP A 430 -27.17 5.48 9.53
N ALA A 431 -26.80 6.69 9.93
CA ALA A 431 -27.66 7.51 10.80
C ALA A 431 -28.59 8.45 10.04
N PHE A 432 -28.15 8.96 8.87
CA PHE A 432 -28.91 9.95 8.10
C PHE A 432 -28.92 9.56 6.64
N ARG A 433 -30.10 9.21 6.13
CA ARG A 433 -30.24 8.83 4.72
C ARG A 433 -31.21 9.78 4.02
N GLY A 434 -30.71 10.46 2.98
CA GLY A 434 -31.52 11.37 2.17
C GLY A 434 -32.05 12.61 2.91
N ASN A 435 -33.21 13.10 2.48
CA ASN A 435 -33.86 14.28 3.05
C ASN A 435 -34.80 13.95 4.23
N SER A 436 -34.92 12.69 4.61
CA SER A 436 -35.90 12.22 5.60
C SER A 436 -35.50 12.41 7.07
N GLY A 437 -34.31 13.01 7.32
CA GLY A 437 -33.85 13.21 8.70
C GLY A 437 -33.13 11.99 9.29
N PHE A 438 -33.26 11.79 10.60
CA PHE A 438 -32.65 10.65 11.29
C PHE A 438 -33.41 9.37 10.98
N ASN A 439 -32.82 8.51 10.18
CA ASN A 439 -33.39 7.21 9.79
C ASN A 439 -32.29 6.14 9.88
N PRO A 440 -32.04 5.58 11.08
CA PRO A 440 -30.94 4.67 11.31
C PRO A 440 -31.18 3.30 10.64
N GLN A 441 -30.16 2.84 9.94
CA GLN A 441 -30.05 1.49 9.41
C GLN A 441 -28.87 0.79 10.07
N VAL A 442 -29.07 -0.43 10.50
CA VAL A 442 -28.04 -1.26 11.12
C VAL A 442 -27.72 -2.42 10.19
N PHE A 443 -26.47 -2.57 9.92
CA PHE A 443 -25.91 -3.70 9.18
C PHE A 443 -24.86 -4.40 10.03
N GLY A 444 -24.89 -5.73 10.04
CA GLY A 444 -23.87 -6.56 10.67
C GLY A 444 -23.53 -7.75 9.78
N ARG A 445 -22.25 -8.09 9.69
CA ARG A 445 -21.79 -9.29 8.99
C ARG A 445 -20.71 -10.00 9.80
N GLU A 446 -20.89 -11.29 9.93
CA GLU A 446 -19.83 -12.22 10.30
C GLU A 446 -19.39 -12.95 9.04
N SER A 447 -18.09 -13.16 8.87
CA SER A 447 -17.56 -13.97 7.78
C SER A 447 -16.35 -14.80 8.22
N ILE A 448 -16.23 -15.98 7.62
CA ILE A 448 -15.11 -16.88 7.79
C ILE A 448 -14.54 -17.17 6.39
N ASP A 449 -13.27 -16.90 6.22
CA ASP A 449 -12.50 -17.20 5.01
C ASP A 449 -11.39 -18.18 5.34
N VAL A 450 -11.28 -19.24 4.55
CA VAL A 450 -10.21 -20.23 4.70
C VAL A 450 -9.65 -20.57 3.33
N PHE A 451 -8.36 -20.33 3.13
CA PHE A 451 -7.64 -20.84 1.97
C PHE A 451 -7.24 -22.29 2.21
N LEU A 452 -7.77 -23.19 1.39
CA LEU A 452 -7.41 -24.61 1.38
C LEU A 452 -6.11 -24.84 0.62
N TYR A 453 -5.90 -24.05 -0.41
CA TYR A 453 -4.70 -24.05 -1.24
C TYR A 453 -4.48 -22.64 -1.79
N ASN A 454 -3.23 -22.18 -1.79
CA ASN A 454 -2.85 -20.92 -2.40
C ASN A 454 -1.39 -21.01 -2.88
N ALA A 455 -1.20 -21.01 -4.18
CA ALA A 455 0.09 -21.00 -4.84
C ALA A 455 0.10 -19.92 -5.93
N GLU A 456 1.25 -19.62 -6.47
CA GLU A 456 1.44 -18.57 -7.48
C GLU A 456 0.44 -18.64 -8.65
N LYS A 457 0.07 -19.87 -9.08
CA LYS A 457 -0.80 -20.08 -10.25
C LYS A 457 -2.21 -20.54 -9.91
N ALA A 458 -2.48 -20.92 -8.69
CA ALA A 458 -3.79 -21.49 -8.35
C ALA A 458 -4.14 -21.24 -6.89
N SER A 459 -5.40 -20.94 -6.63
CA SER A 459 -5.93 -20.89 -5.27
C SER A 459 -7.27 -21.60 -5.14
N VAL A 460 -7.55 -22.11 -3.95
CA VAL A 460 -8.87 -22.63 -3.57
C VAL A 460 -9.18 -22.13 -2.18
N SER A 461 -10.32 -21.48 -2.01
CA SER A 461 -10.78 -20.98 -0.71
C SER A 461 -12.25 -21.32 -0.46
N VAL A 462 -12.60 -21.36 0.80
CA VAL A 462 -13.98 -21.47 1.28
C VAL A 462 -14.32 -20.17 1.99
N HIS A 463 -15.46 -19.62 1.64
CA HIS A 463 -16.03 -18.44 2.24
C HIS A 463 -17.40 -18.77 2.82
N GLN A 464 -17.64 -18.40 4.06
CA GLN A 464 -18.95 -18.43 4.69
C GLN A 464 -19.25 -17.05 5.22
N SER A 465 -20.50 -16.58 5.09
CA SER A 465 -20.93 -15.34 5.74
C SER A 465 -22.35 -15.43 6.26
N PHE A 466 -22.59 -14.67 7.31
CA PHE A 466 -23.92 -14.39 7.87
C PHE A 466 -24.10 -12.88 7.94
N GLU A 467 -25.11 -12.36 7.25
CA GLU A 467 -25.43 -10.94 7.21
C GLU A 467 -26.76 -10.67 7.90
N TYR A 468 -26.79 -9.61 8.67
CA TYR A 468 -27.99 -9.06 9.30
C TYR A 468 -28.17 -7.62 8.85
N TYR A 469 -29.40 -7.29 8.47
CA TYR A 469 -29.81 -5.96 8.09
C TYR A 469 -31.12 -5.58 8.77
N ASN A 470 -31.22 -4.37 9.30
CA ASN A 470 -32.43 -3.82 9.88
C ASN A 470 -32.60 -2.35 9.49
N ASP A 471 -33.69 -2.05 8.81
CA ASP A 471 -34.15 -0.69 8.54
C ASP A 471 -35.17 -0.27 9.60
N VAL A 472 -34.73 0.57 10.52
CA VAL A 472 -35.57 1.00 11.66
C VAL A 472 -36.58 2.07 11.24
N GLY A 473 -36.44 2.71 10.08
CA GLY A 473 -37.20 3.91 9.70
C GLY A 473 -38.26 3.74 8.61
N GLU A 474 -38.03 2.86 7.67
CA GLU A 474 -38.97 2.61 6.56
C GLU A 474 -39.24 1.10 6.48
N ASN A 475 -40.46 0.67 6.57
CA ASN A 475 -41.01 -0.69 6.51
C ASN A 475 -40.34 -1.77 5.62
N LEU A 476 -39.06 -1.66 5.34
CA LEU A 476 -38.27 -2.64 4.62
C LEU A 476 -37.90 -3.87 5.45
N GLY A 477 -38.18 -3.81 6.76
CA GLY A 477 -38.07 -4.94 7.64
C GLY A 477 -36.64 -5.34 8.00
N THR A 478 -36.56 -6.50 8.63
CA THR A 478 -35.30 -7.17 8.99
C THR A 478 -34.94 -8.15 7.89
N GLY A 479 -33.69 -8.21 7.51
CA GLY A 479 -33.19 -9.17 6.54
C GLY A 479 -32.00 -9.97 7.06
N LEU A 480 -31.96 -11.25 6.71
CA LEU A 480 -30.85 -12.16 6.99
C LEU A 480 -30.36 -12.79 5.70
N VAL A 481 -29.05 -12.95 5.58
CA VAL A 481 -28.44 -13.76 4.51
C VAL A 481 -27.41 -14.70 5.10
N LEU A 482 -27.54 -15.97 4.79
CA LEU A 482 -26.49 -16.96 5.02
C LEU A 482 -25.92 -17.36 3.68
N SER A 483 -24.60 -17.34 3.52
CA SER A 483 -23.96 -17.80 2.30
C SER A 483 -22.73 -18.68 2.59
N ALA A 484 -22.48 -19.62 1.68
CA ALA A 484 -21.29 -20.46 1.72
C ALA A 484 -20.83 -20.75 0.28
N PHE A 485 -19.59 -20.40 -0.03
CA PHE A 485 -19.00 -20.53 -1.36
C PHE A 485 -17.66 -21.22 -1.30
N VAL A 486 -17.40 -22.03 -2.31
CA VAL A 486 -16.05 -22.44 -2.71
C VAL A 486 -15.64 -21.53 -3.86
N LYS A 487 -14.48 -20.92 -3.75
CA LYS A 487 -13.85 -20.08 -4.78
C LYS A 487 -12.56 -20.73 -5.22
N GLY A 488 -12.24 -20.64 -6.49
CA GLY A 488 -10.98 -21.11 -7.04
C GLY A 488 -10.47 -20.16 -8.10
N SER A 489 -9.16 -19.98 -8.18
CA SER A 489 -8.51 -19.26 -9.25
C SER A 489 -7.42 -20.10 -9.90
N TYR A 490 -7.18 -19.87 -11.17
CA TYR A 490 -6.09 -20.49 -11.90
C TYR A 490 -5.53 -19.55 -12.96
N SER A 491 -4.22 -19.37 -12.93
CA SER A 491 -3.48 -18.50 -13.85
C SER A 491 -2.81 -19.34 -14.93
N ILE A 492 -3.17 -19.09 -16.18
CA ILE A 492 -2.52 -19.63 -17.37
C ILE A 492 -1.69 -18.55 -18.07
N PRO A 493 -0.79 -18.85 -19.04
CA PRO A 493 0.16 -17.86 -19.56
C PRO A 493 -0.42 -16.53 -20.07
N TYR A 494 -1.69 -16.51 -20.47
CA TYR A 494 -2.32 -15.30 -21.06
C TYR A 494 -3.58 -14.86 -20.34
N PHE A 495 -4.12 -15.66 -19.44
CA PHE A 495 -5.40 -15.40 -18.79
C PHE A 495 -5.39 -15.86 -17.32
N SER A 496 -6.14 -15.14 -16.48
CA SER A 496 -6.60 -15.65 -15.18
C SER A 496 -8.03 -16.16 -15.31
N VAL A 497 -8.31 -17.24 -14.64
CA VAL A 497 -9.66 -17.83 -14.56
C VAL A 497 -10.02 -17.92 -13.09
N GLU A 498 -11.15 -17.33 -12.71
CA GLU A 498 -11.71 -17.43 -11.38
C GLU A 498 -13.07 -18.10 -11.44
N GLY A 499 -13.36 -18.96 -10.49
CA GLY A 499 -14.64 -19.66 -10.38
C GLY A 499 -15.17 -19.63 -8.97
N LYS A 500 -16.50 -19.54 -8.85
CA LYS A 500 -17.20 -19.70 -7.56
C LYS A 500 -18.40 -20.60 -7.71
N LEU A 501 -18.67 -21.38 -6.67
CA LEU A 501 -19.89 -22.18 -6.56
C LEU A 501 -20.32 -22.22 -5.10
N GLY A 502 -21.58 -21.98 -4.84
CA GLY A 502 -22.06 -21.99 -3.48
C GLY A 502 -23.57 -21.93 -3.31
N TYR A 503 -23.94 -21.83 -2.05
CA TYR A 503 -25.31 -21.79 -1.60
C TYR A 503 -25.56 -20.47 -0.85
N MET A 504 -26.75 -19.93 -1.02
CA MET A 504 -27.20 -18.73 -0.31
C MET A 504 -28.66 -18.92 0.13
N MET A 505 -28.94 -18.51 1.35
CA MET A 505 -30.28 -18.43 1.91
C MET A 505 -30.57 -17.01 2.36
N THR A 506 -31.75 -16.49 2.03
CA THR A 506 -32.25 -15.21 2.53
C THR A 506 -33.49 -15.44 3.39
N ALA A 507 -33.68 -14.64 4.43
CA ALA A 507 -34.85 -14.68 5.29
C ALA A 507 -35.27 -13.26 5.69
N GLU A 508 -36.59 -13.06 5.97
CA GLU A 508 -37.14 -11.77 6.35
C GLU A 508 -37.12 -11.53 7.86
N THR A 509 -36.89 -12.58 8.65
CA THR A 509 -36.87 -12.48 10.14
C THR A 509 -35.72 -13.31 10.73
N ILE A 510 -35.30 -12.94 11.94
CA ILE A 510 -34.32 -13.71 12.74
C ILE A 510 -34.77 -15.16 13.00
N ALA A 511 -36.07 -15.42 12.97
CA ALA A 511 -36.61 -16.77 13.09
C ALA A 511 -36.55 -17.58 11.79
N PHE A 512 -35.86 -17.08 10.76
CA PHE A 512 -35.75 -17.67 9.41
C PHE A 512 -37.11 -17.90 8.73
N GLU A 513 -38.09 -17.07 9.04
CA GLU A 513 -39.37 -17.10 8.35
C GLU A 513 -39.23 -16.60 6.91
N ARG A 514 -40.10 -17.16 6.05
CA ARG A 514 -40.10 -16.85 4.60
C ARG A 514 -38.73 -16.97 3.94
N ASN A 515 -37.98 -17.99 4.34
CA ASN A 515 -36.67 -18.25 3.73
C ASN A 515 -36.78 -18.58 2.25
N LYS A 516 -35.75 -18.19 1.50
CA LYS A 516 -35.58 -18.46 0.07
C LYS A 516 -34.18 -19.02 -0.14
N ASN A 517 -34.08 -20.09 -0.93
CA ASN A 517 -32.85 -20.85 -1.07
C ASN A 517 -32.34 -20.80 -2.51
N TYR A 518 -31.06 -20.51 -2.68
CA TYR A 518 -30.43 -20.33 -3.97
C TYR A 518 -29.13 -21.13 -4.09
N VAL A 519 -28.82 -21.55 -5.30
CA VAL A 519 -27.49 -21.97 -5.69
C VAL A 519 -26.92 -20.93 -6.65
N GLU A 520 -25.71 -20.54 -6.44
CA GLU A 520 -24.99 -19.57 -7.29
C GLU A 520 -23.69 -20.18 -7.79
N GLY A 521 -23.42 -20.03 -9.08
CA GLY A 521 -22.16 -20.36 -9.70
C GLY A 521 -21.71 -19.25 -10.63
N GLY A 522 -20.41 -19.02 -10.74
CA GLY A 522 -19.85 -18.01 -11.63
C GLY A 522 -18.45 -18.37 -12.07
N VAL A 523 -18.07 -17.85 -13.24
CA VAL A 523 -16.72 -17.93 -13.82
C VAL A 523 -16.37 -16.56 -14.38
N SER A 524 -15.18 -16.08 -14.07
CA SER A 524 -14.55 -14.89 -14.63
C SER A 524 -13.26 -15.29 -15.34
N ILE A 525 -13.06 -14.76 -16.53
CA ILE A 525 -11.85 -14.96 -17.33
C ILE A 525 -11.34 -13.58 -17.73
N GLU A 526 -10.13 -13.26 -17.37
CA GLU A 526 -9.50 -11.99 -17.71
C GLU A 526 -8.11 -12.21 -18.29
N SER A 527 -7.79 -11.48 -19.37
CA SER A 527 -6.44 -11.51 -19.92
C SER A 527 -5.49 -10.64 -19.10
N TYR A 528 -4.21 -11.03 -19.01
CA TYR A 528 -3.22 -10.21 -18.31
C TYR A 528 -3.00 -8.86 -18.99
N SER A 529 -2.77 -7.82 -18.17
CA SER A 529 -2.50 -6.45 -18.62
C SER A 529 -1.17 -6.27 -19.38
N SER A 530 -0.37 -7.31 -19.50
CA SER A 530 0.88 -7.31 -20.29
C SER A 530 0.65 -7.28 -21.80
N SER A 531 -0.56 -7.63 -22.27
CA SER A 531 -0.93 -7.54 -23.69
C SER A 531 -1.47 -6.15 -24.03
N SER A 532 -1.32 -5.73 -25.30
CA SER A 532 -1.92 -4.49 -25.80
C SER A 532 -3.45 -4.56 -25.86
N PHE A 533 -4.01 -5.77 -25.90
CA PHE A 533 -5.46 -6.02 -25.86
C PHE A 533 -5.80 -6.74 -24.56
N ILE A 534 -6.83 -6.25 -23.89
CA ILE A 534 -7.38 -6.82 -22.65
C ILE A 534 -8.78 -7.34 -22.98
N PHE A 535 -9.05 -8.57 -22.60
CA PHE A 535 -10.34 -9.23 -22.78
C PHE A 535 -10.84 -9.68 -21.42
N GLY A 536 -12.11 -9.45 -21.13
CA GLY A 536 -12.80 -9.93 -19.95
C GLY A 536 -14.09 -10.66 -20.33
N VAL A 537 -14.37 -11.76 -19.65
CA VAL A 537 -15.65 -12.46 -19.74
C VAL A 537 -16.06 -12.91 -18.36
N ASP A 538 -17.23 -12.45 -17.90
CA ASP A 538 -17.84 -12.87 -16.66
C ASP A 538 -19.17 -13.57 -16.96
N ALA A 539 -19.37 -14.74 -16.39
CA ALA A 539 -20.62 -15.46 -16.46
C ALA A 539 -21.03 -15.91 -15.05
N ALA A 540 -22.25 -15.65 -14.67
CA ALA A 540 -22.79 -16.10 -13.39
C ALA A 540 -24.24 -16.54 -13.53
N ALA A 541 -24.61 -17.56 -12.79
CA ALA A 541 -25.98 -18.06 -12.73
C ALA A 541 -26.43 -18.21 -11.28
N ARG A 542 -27.64 -17.77 -11.00
CA ARG A 542 -28.30 -17.92 -9.69
C ARG A 542 -29.64 -18.58 -9.90
N VAL A 543 -29.88 -19.68 -9.20
CA VAL A 543 -31.06 -20.52 -9.36
C VAL A 543 -31.76 -20.67 -8.00
N ASN A 544 -33.05 -20.40 -7.97
CA ASN A 544 -33.90 -20.68 -6.82
C ASN A 544 -34.23 -22.19 -6.80
N ILE A 545 -33.96 -22.86 -5.69
CA ILE A 545 -34.11 -24.30 -5.55
C ILE A 545 -35.37 -24.72 -4.78
N ASP A 546 -36.09 -23.80 -4.16
CA ASP A 546 -37.30 -24.09 -3.39
C ASP A 546 -38.57 -23.54 -4.04
N GLY A 547 -38.47 -22.84 -5.17
CA GLY A 547 -39.61 -22.30 -5.91
C GLY A 547 -40.34 -21.16 -5.18
N ARG A 548 -39.72 -20.56 -4.15
CA ARG A 548 -40.31 -19.52 -3.31
C ARG A 548 -39.74 -18.16 -3.60
N GLY A 549 -40.34 -17.41 -4.52
CA GLY A 549 -40.05 -16.01 -4.75
C GLY A 549 -38.94 -15.71 -5.77
N SER A 550 -38.60 -14.46 -5.90
CA SER A 550 -37.67 -13.92 -6.89
C SER A 550 -36.21 -14.20 -6.56
N VAL A 551 -35.41 -14.46 -7.57
CA VAL A 551 -33.96 -14.58 -7.45
C VAL A 551 -33.34 -13.20 -7.27
N PRO A 552 -32.49 -12.97 -6.27
CA PRO A 552 -31.83 -11.69 -6.08
C PRO A 552 -30.94 -11.33 -7.28
N LYS A 553 -30.86 -10.03 -7.52
CA LYS A 553 -30.02 -9.44 -8.54
C LYS A 553 -28.55 -9.77 -8.33
N PHE A 554 -27.82 -10.01 -9.41
CA PHE A 554 -26.36 -10.04 -9.35
C PHE A 554 -25.79 -8.66 -9.10
N ILE A 555 -24.77 -8.62 -8.25
CA ILE A 555 -23.87 -7.49 -8.18
C ILE A 555 -22.86 -7.69 -9.31
N SER A 556 -22.81 -6.72 -10.23
CA SER A 556 -21.94 -6.84 -11.39
C SER A 556 -20.47 -6.79 -11.00
N ASP A 557 -19.71 -7.75 -11.41
CA ASP A 557 -18.26 -7.76 -11.69
C ASP A 557 -17.29 -7.14 -10.66
N GLY A 558 -17.62 -7.07 -9.38
CA GLY A 558 -16.69 -6.59 -8.34
C GLY A 558 -16.35 -5.09 -8.37
N TYR A 559 -17.02 -4.32 -9.22
CA TYR A 559 -16.90 -2.86 -9.24
C TYR A 559 -18.05 -2.19 -8.48
N ILE A 560 -17.71 -1.20 -7.67
CA ILE A 560 -18.65 -0.38 -6.91
C ILE A 560 -18.55 1.07 -7.40
N GLY A 561 -19.66 1.77 -7.59
CA GLY A 561 -19.60 3.16 -8.02
C GLY A 561 -20.93 3.80 -8.35
N TYR A 562 -20.85 4.92 -9.02
CA TYR A 562 -22.00 5.74 -9.38
C TYR A 562 -22.57 5.29 -10.74
N ASP A 563 -23.82 4.88 -10.73
CA ASP A 563 -24.59 4.56 -11.91
C ASP A 563 -25.67 5.61 -12.12
N THR A 564 -25.71 6.26 -13.28
CA THR A 564 -26.66 7.34 -13.56
C THR A 564 -28.04 6.82 -13.95
N ASN A 565 -28.11 5.60 -14.37
CA ASN A 565 -29.31 4.84 -14.59
C ASN A 565 -29.07 3.40 -14.17
N TYR A 566 -30.12 2.74 -13.76
CA TYR A 566 -30.16 1.36 -13.38
C TYR A 566 -29.62 0.46 -14.49
N GLY A 567 -28.33 0.35 -14.69
CA GLY A 567 -27.76 -0.51 -15.73
C GLY A 567 -28.47 -1.83 -15.83
N ALA A 568 -28.24 -2.69 -16.76
CA ALA A 568 -28.96 -3.97 -17.08
C ALA A 568 -29.62 -4.73 -15.91
N THR A 569 -29.74 -4.07 -14.88
CA THR A 569 -30.10 -4.45 -13.54
C THR A 569 -31.56 -4.26 -13.22
N VAL A 570 -32.29 -3.70 -14.12
CA VAL A 570 -33.70 -3.35 -13.92
C VAL A 570 -34.62 -4.54 -14.08
N LEU A 571 -34.12 -5.65 -14.59
CA LEU A 571 -34.94 -6.82 -14.83
C LEU A 571 -35.18 -7.62 -13.54
N TYR A 572 -36.03 -7.08 -12.69
CA TYR A 572 -36.61 -7.80 -11.58
C TYR A 572 -38.05 -8.13 -11.89
N THR A 573 -38.34 -9.42 -12.00
CA THR A 573 -39.67 -9.91 -11.78
C THR A 573 -39.64 -10.80 -10.56
N ASP A 574 -40.56 -10.59 -9.65
CA ASP A 574 -40.67 -11.33 -8.40
C ASP A 574 -40.92 -12.83 -8.56
N SER A 575 -41.02 -13.31 -9.77
CA SER A 575 -41.37 -14.68 -10.15
C SER A 575 -40.23 -15.46 -10.84
N SER A 576 -39.05 -14.87 -11.06
CA SER A 576 -37.94 -15.54 -11.74
C SER A 576 -37.37 -16.71 -10.95
N LEU A 577 -37.33 -17.89 -11.55
CA LEU A 577 -36.69 -19.09 -10.99
C LEU A 577 -35.15 -19.03 -11.13
N PHE A 578 -34.64 -18.30 -12.09
CA PHE A 578 -33.21 -18.12 -12.28
C PHE A 578 -32.85 -16.79 -12.92
N ASN A 579 -31.63 -16.35 -12.67
CA ASN A 579 -30.98 -15.27 -13.40
C ASN A 579 -29.62 -15.76 -13.91
N ILE A 580 -29.28 -15.40 -15.15
CA ILE A 580 -27.97 -15.61 -15.73
C ILE A 580 -27.43 -14.25 -16.15
N PHE A 581 -26.25 -13.92 -15.66
CA PHE A 581 -25.51 -12.72 -16.00
C PHE A 581 -24.35 -13.09 -16.93
N LEU A 582 -24.20 -12.35 -18.01
CA LEU A 582 -23.05 -12.44 -18.91
C LEU A 582 -22.51 -11.05 -19.16
N ASN A 583 -21.22 -10.86 -18.96
CA ASN A 583 -20.50 -9.67 -19.35
C ASN A 583 -19.30 -10.06 -20.21
N ALA A 584 -19.08 -9.32 -21.27
CA ALA A 584 -17.90 -9.48 -22.10
C ALA A 584 -17.38 -8.10 -22.48
N ASP A 585 -16.08 -7.91 -22.38
CA ASP A 585 -15.43 -6.68 -22.77
C ASP A 585 -14.11 -6.93 -23.52
N ALA A 586 -13.76 -5.97 -24.36
CA ALA A 586 -12.51 -5.96 -25.09
C ALA A 586 -11.98 -4.53 -25.16
N SER A 587 -10.78 -4.32 -24.68
CA SER A 587 -10.16 -3.00 -24.63
C SER A 587 -8.74 -3.02 -25.19
N TYR A 588 -8.33 -1.89 -25.75
CA TYR A 588 -6.97 -1.63 -26.17
C TYR A 588 -6.27 -0.74 -25.16
N LYS A 589 -5.12 -1.19 -24.67
CA LYS A 589 -4.28 -0.45 -23.74
C LYS A 589 -3.62 0.71 -24.48
N LEU A 590 -3.77 1.90 -23.95
CA LEU A 590 -3.11 3.08 -24.51
C LEU A 590 -1.61 3.04 -24.17
N PRO A 591 -0.72 3.50 -25.08
CA PRO A 591 0.72 3.41 -24.88
C PRO A 591 1.31 4.52 -23.99
N PHE A 592 0.50 5.16 -23.19
CA PHE A 592 0.92 6.24 -22.29
C PHE A 592 0.03 6.27 -21.05
N ASP A 593 0.59 6.71 -19.94
CA ASP A 593 -0.10 6.91 -18.67
C ASP A 593 -0.33 8.41 -18.45
N PRO A 594 -1.56 8.92 -18.56
CA PRO A 594 -1.86 10.32 -18.28
C PRO A 594 -1.49 10.67 -16.83
N THR A 595 -0.78 11.77 -16.64
CA THR A 595 -0.39 12.24 -15.33
C THR A 595 -0.88 13.66 -15.07
N PHE A 596 -1.42 13.90 -13.87
CA PHE A 596 -1.64 15.24 -13.34
C PHE A 596 -0.61 15.52 -12.25
N GLY A 597 0.57 15.94 -12.71
CA GLY A 597 1.74 15.94 -11.89
C GLY A 597 2.21 14.49 -11.56
N GLU A 598 3.24 14.37 -10.75
CA GLU A 598 3.74 13.06 -10.32
C GLU A 598 2.87 12.42 -9.21
N PHE A 599 1.93 13.16 -8.67
CA PHE A 599 1.13 12.67 -7.56
C PHE A 599 -0.18 11.99 -7.98
N LEU A 600 -0.66 12.20 -9.21
CA LEU A 600 -1.85 11.54 -9.75
C LEU A 600 -1.54 10.97 -11.13
N ILE A 601 -1.48 9.67 -11.20
CA ILE A 601 -1.15 8.91 -12.42
C ILE A 601 -2.35 8.03 -12.77
N PHE A 602 -2.76 8.02 -14.03
CA PHE A 602 -3.73 7.07 -14.54
C PHE A 602 -2.97 5.95 -15.24
N GLU A 603 -2.65 4.91 -14.47
CA GLU A 603 -1.87 3.76 -14.93
C GLU A 603 -2.68 2.87 -15.88
N ASN A 604 -2.04 2.39 -16.93
CA ASN A 604 -2.59 1.42 -17.87
C ASN A 604 -3.97 1.78 -18.43
N PRO A 605 -4.22 3.02 -18.88
CA PRO A 605 -5.52 3.38 -19.42
C PRO A 605 -5.83 2.54 -20.65
N SER A 606 -7.06 2.05 -20.72
CA SER A 606 -7.55 1.27 -21.86
C SER A 606 -8.89 1.78 -22.32
N LEU A 607 -9.10 1.77 -23.64
CA LEU A 607 -10.35 2.13 -24.28
C LEU A 607 -10.94 0.91 -24.97
N GLY A 608 -12.19 0.62 -24.70
CA GLY A 608 -12.81 -0.61 -25.20
C GLY A 608 -14.31 -0.52 -25.40
N ILE A 609 -14.85 -1.66 -25.69
CA ILE A 609 -16.27 -1.91 -25.82
C ILE A 609 -16.70 -2.99 -24.85
N TYR A 610 -17.95 -2.95 -24.42
CA TYR A 610 -18.51 -3.96 -23.53
C TYR A 610 -19.91 -4.37 -24.00
N SER A 611 -20.30 -5.58 -23.61
CA SER A 611 -21.68 -6.07 -23.66
C SER A 611 -22.00 -6.76 -22.35
N SER A 612 -23.04 -6.28 -21.66
CA SER A 612 -23.59 -6.92 -20.46
C SER A 612 -25.00 -7.38 -20.73
N SER A 613 -25.34 -8.58 -20.32
CA SER A 613 -26.67 -9.18 -20.52
C SER A 613 -27.15 -9.85 -19.25
N LEU A 614 -28.42 -9.67 -18.94
CA LEU A 614 -29.10 -10.39 -17.88
C LEU A 614 -30.28 -11.14 -18.47
N PHE A 615 -30.32 -12.44 -18.26
CA PHE A 615 -31.37 -13.34 -18.69
C PHE A 615 -32.15 -13.83 -17.48
N SER A 616 -33.46 -13.74 -17.55
CA SER A 616 -34.39 -14.38 -16.62
C SER A 616 -35.45 -15.15 -17.35
N VAL A 617 -36.33 -15.86 -16.63
CA VAL A 617 -37.44 -16.60 -17.27
C VAL A 617 -38.39 -15.69 -18.06
N GLU A 618 -38.52 -14.44 -17.62
CA GLU A 618 -39.56 -13.53 -18.13
C GLU A 618 -39.00 -12.42 -19.02
N SER A 619 -37.70 -12.15 -18.96
CA SER A 619 -37.13 -10.99 -19.69
C SER A 619 -35.64 -11.11 -19.93
N ILE A 620 -35.18 -10.34 -20.90
CA ILE A 620 -33.77 -10.22 -21.27
C ILE A 620 -33.43 -8.74 -21.30
N GLY A 621 -32.35 -8.33 -20.64
CA GLY A 621 -31.78 -7.00 -20.77
C GLY A 621 -30.38 -7.08 -21.35
N ILE A 622 -30.07 -6.20 -22.27
CA ILE A 622 -28.76 -6.12 -22.91
C ILE A 622 -28.30 -4.67 -22.87
N SER A 623 -27.10 -4.44 -22.36
CA SER A 623 -26.43 -3.16 -22.43
C SER A 623 -25.15 -3.30 -23.26
N VAL A 624 -24.96 -2.41 -24.23
CA VAL A 624 -23.77 -2.37 -25.07
C VAL A 624 -23.21 -0.95 -25.12
N GLY A 625 -21.90 -0.82 -25.14
CA GLY A 625 -21.31 0.51 -25.16
C GLY A 625 -19.80 0.53 -25.20
N ALA A 626 -19.26 1.71 -24.92
CA ALA A 626 -17.83 1.94 -24.75
C ALA A 626 -17.45 1.97 -23.28
N GLU A 627 -16.22 1.57 -22.99
CA GLU A 627 -15.66 1.66 -21.64
C GLU A 627 -14.24 2.19 -21.65
N ILE A 628 -13.88 2.84 -20.55
CA ILE A 628 -12.51 3.23 -20.22
C ILE A 628 -12.19 2.56 -18.89
N LYS A 629 -11.08 1.80 -18.84
CA LYS A 629 -10.51 1.25 -17.61
C LYS A 629 -9.16 1.90 -17.36
N THR A 630 -8.85 2.22 -16.13
CA THR A 630 -7.54 2.72 -15.70
C THR A 630 -7.38 2.52 -14.20
N THR A 631 -6.17 2.52 -13.71
CA THR A 631 -5.90 2.59 -12.28
C THR A 631 -5.45 4.00 -11.92
N CYS A 632 -6.25 4.70 -11.14
CA CYS A 632 -5.86 6.00 -10.60
C CYS A 632 -4.89 5.76 -9.44
N SER A 633 -3.64 6.15 -9.63
CA SER A 633 -2.57 6.03 -8.63
C SER A 633 -2.29 7.40 -8.02
N LEU A 634 -2.49 7.51 -6.72
CA LEU A 634 -2.18 8.73 -5.96
C LEU A 634 -0.80 8.54 -5.29
N ILE A 635 0.14 9.41 -5.65
CA ILE A 635 1.54 9.40 -5.14
C ILE A 635 2.25 8.04 -5.42
N GLY A 636 1.76 7.23 -6.37
CA GLY A 636 2.28 5.89 -6.62
C GLY A 636 1.95 4.85 -5.54
N LEU A 637 1.24 5.23 -4.49
CA LEU A 637 1.02 4.41 -3.29
C LEU A 637 -0.42 3.95 -3.12
N ILE A 638 -1.38 4.77 -3.54
CA ILE A 638 -2.79 4.40 -3.47
C ILE A 638 -3.29 4.16 -4.87
N LYS A 639 -3.70 2.93 -5.11
CA LYS A 639 -4.20 2.50 -6.42
C LYS A 639 -5.70 2.27 -6.34
N LEU A 640 -6.43 3.03 -7.12
CA LEU A 640 -7.88 2.92 -7.24
C LEU A 640 -8.23 2.55 -8.69
N PRO A 641 -8.52 1.26 -8.96
CA PRO A 641 -9.00 0.85 -10.28
C PRO A 641 -10.34 1.51 -10.59
N LEU A 642 -10.40 2.20 -11.72
CA LEU A 642 -11.55 2.95 -12.20
C LEU A 642 -12.07 2.34 -13.50
N ARG A 643 -13.39 2.29 -13.65
CA ARG A 643 -14.06 1.93 -14.87
C ARG A 643 -15.18 2.93 -15.16
N PHE A 644 -15.12 3.55 -16.32
CA PHE A 644 -16.19 4.39 -16.85
C PHE A 644 -16.83 3.69 -18.05
N ARG A 645 -18.15 3.55 -18.03
CA ARG A 645 -18.95 2.98 -19.12
C ARG A 645 -19.96 4.01 -19.62
N LEU A 646 -20.14 4.05 -20.93
CA LEU A 646 -21.20 4.78 -21.60
C LEU A 646 -21.82 3.84 -22.66
N GLY A 647 -23.09 3.56 -22.51
CA GLY A 647 -23.75 2.58 -23.37
C GLY A 647 -25.23 2.88 -23.57
N TYR A 648 -25.86 1.92 -24.27
CA TYR A 648 -27.28 1.92 -24.54
C TYR A 648 -27.87 0.61 -24.06
N GLU A 649 -28.93 0.71 -23.25
CA GLU A 649 -29.63 -0.45 -22.71
C GLU A 649 -30.88 -0.75 -23.53
N ILE A 650 -31.07 -2.01 -23.83
CA ILE A 650 -32.19 -2.55 -24.62
C ILE A 650 -32.92 -3.57 -23.75
N ILE A 651 -34.19 -3.29 -23.49
CA ILE A 651 -35.11 -4.20 -22.81
C ILE A 651 -36.25 -4.47 -23.78
N PRO A 652 -36.51 -5.72 -24.21
CA PRO A 652 -37.60 -6.04 -25.13
C PRO A 652 -38.95 -5.57 -24.58
N GLY A 653 -39.62 -4.73 -25.34
CA GLY A 653 -40.93 -4.13 -24.96
C GLY A 653 -40.86 -2.79 -24.29
N GLU A 654 -39.67 -2.26 -24.02
CA GLU A 654 -39.43 -0.92 -23.47
C GLU A 654 -38.67 -0.02 -24.45
N VAL A 655 -38.69 1.27 -24.19
CA VAL A 655 -37.86 2.22 -24.95
C VAL A 655 -36.45 2.16 -24.37
N GLY A 656 -35.48 1.80 -25.19
CA GLY A 656 -34.09 1.76 -24.76
C GLY A 656 -33.59 3.16 -24.33
N HIS A 657 -32.62 3.18 -23.45
CA HIS A 657 -32.07 4.41 -22.87
C HIS A 657 -30.54 4.38 -22.75
N VAL A 658 -29.96 5.59 -22.64
CA VAL A 658 -28.52 5.74 -22.45
C VAL A 658 -28.18 5.48 -20.99
N VAL A 659 -27.13 4.71 -20.76
CA VAL A 659 -26.60 4.37 -19.44
C VAL A 659 -25.17 4.89 -19.32
N ALA A 660 -24.86 5.56 -18.24
CA ALA A 660 -23.49 5.95 -17.91
C ALA A 660 -23.15 5.51 -16.48
N SER A 661 -22.01 4.91 -16.31
CA SER A 661 -21.53 4.47 -14.99
C SER A 661 -20.06 4.82 -14.75
N LEU A 662 -19.76 5.21 -13.53
CA LEU A 662 -18.39 5.33 -13.02
C LEU A 662 -18.26 4.37 -11.82
N THR A 663 -17.40 3.41 -11.95
CA THR A 663 -17.25 2.35 -10.95
C THR A 663 -15.81 2.22 -10.49
N PHE A 664 -15.63 1.76 -9.26
CA PHE A 664 -14.36 1.53 -8.63
C PHE A 664 -14.24 0.04 -8.29
N SER A 665 -13.06 -0.55 -8.46
CA SER A 665 -12.85 -1.91 -7.98
C SER A 665 -12.73 -1.93 -6.46
N THR A 666 -13.34 -2.92 -5.85
CA THR A 666 -13.22 -3.21 -4.41
C THR A 666 -12.13 -4.22 -4.11
N ALA A 667 -11.51 -4.79 -5.13
CA ALA A 667 -10.37 -5.67 -4.97
C ALA A 667 -9.13 -4.82 -4.59
N MET A 668 -8.97 -4.56 -3.31
CA MET A 668 -7.73 -4.12 -2.69
C MET A 668 -7.10 -5.31 -1.98
#